data_008fc3bf792861b5ad8c2be661cfba42
#
_entry.id   008fc3bf792861b5ad8c2be661cfba42
#
_cell.length_a   1.000
_cell.length_b   1.000
_cell.length_c   1.000
_cell.angle_alpha   90.00
_cell.angle_beta   90.00
_cell.angle_gamma   90.00
#
_symmetry.space_group_name_H-M   'P 1'
#
loop_
_entity.id
_entity.type
_entity.pdbx_description
1 polymer ?
#
loop_
_entity_poly.entity_id
_entity_poly.type
_entity_poly.pdbx_seq_one_letter_code
_entity_poly.pdbx_strand_id
1 'polypeptide(L)'
;MSHFEHLRSHAIPALQATMEEYVAPASGARHIHLTTSGAEMAFLVGFPTVPDASDGRAHILEHLALCGSQRYPVRDPFFAMLRRSTATFMNAFTYADRTVYPFVSTDENDFYNLLDVYLDAAFFPKLDYLNFLQEGWRYTLTDGVLGYQGVVFNEMKGAFADPGHALYKGLTSTILSGTTYEVDSGGDPLAIPELTHQMLKDFHASHYHPSQAVFMTAGPLPAAAVQARIAERVLARQIDASARRVPQLASAFAAPQRNTVRIPSQQGRDNEFGLQMTWLMGESATPKVAFEASLLSAGLLGDAAAPLMKAMETAGYGRPSGFNGHDDSARQMLFHVGMEGLTEAQAPMAEALIWATLEQVAEQGVEHATLQAALRDLKYQQRSTRSGSMPNVLERLLVALPVAMRDGDVVTAFDSDAILQAMESDIADPAYFKALVRNLLTSPGRLVSTIVPDAAYFSDRDAVESARLAQASAQLTDADRARIAADTVALEAHQKTAFDSQVLPRIRPGDVSTQPRALPAFAPTADDIHAFSIGSNGISSASIVYDVSAIPAADWPWLALYTQLRDDLGLEGQDYAEAGAWRQRMVPSFGFDLQPFQLPDGALRIDLTVSANALREEHANIVAVLDAYMERPRFDEAVRLRYLLERKVENTLDDLAQAGSHYASMAVSAPLAQVRAFQDAIAGPTALAFNARLKTLAATPEGVAQVAAELARIHAAIVAQRPSMLCAGSGDDGHELARLLAAAWPTSATAAGAAGAASAPGQPVEAAPQAPANVALHAAGQVNHCNIAWAVPMSHDDDASALSVAAELFTNQVLHTALREAGGAYGGSASYAGDSGVFSMASFRDPRLAATYRDFDAAVDTILATDYSDEQVEEAIIGVIKKLDKPEAPWDAVRLGWRMFRRGTDMATRERFRQGVLGCTQVQVKAVVQKYLKNGTASRAAFAGNTEQDLGGLAVVDLSTLAGA
;
A
#
# COMPACT_ATOMS: atom_id res chain seq x y z
N MET A 1 32.00 28.44 5.55
CA MET A 1 31.81 27.82 6.86
C MET A 1 30.60 26.93 6.74
N SER A 2 30.60 25.76 7.34
CA SER A 2 29.41 24.86 7.35
C SER A 2 28.27 25.57 8.09
N HIS A 3 27.10 25.66 7.52
CA HIS A 3 25.92 26.18 8.20
C HIS A 3 25.36 25.19 9.24
N PHE A 4 25.80 23.93 9.20
CA PHE A 4 25.42 22.87 10.11
C PHE A 4 26.61 22.46 10.97
N GLU A 5 26.38 22.31 12.26
CA GLU A 5 27.30 21.73 13.24
C GLU A 5 26.96 20.27 13.46
N HIS A 6 27.99 19.40 13.45
CA HIS A 6 27.86 17.99 13.78
C HIS A 6 27.64 17.81 15.28
N LEU A 7 26.59 17.09 15.66
CA LEU A 7 26.27 16.79 17.05
C LEU A 7 26.81 15.43 17.47
N ARG A 8 26.55 14.39 16.69
CA ARG A 8 26.96 13.00 16.98
C ARG A 8 26.90 12.10 15.75
N SER A 9 27.64 11.00 15.80
CA SER A 9 27.56 9.86 14.88
C SER A 9 27.31 8.58 15.65
N HIS A 10 26.51 7.68 15.10
CA HIS A 10 26.22 6.37 15.67
C HIS A 10 26.23 5.30 14.59
N ALA A 11 27.10 4.27 14.78
CA ALA A 11 27.11 3.12 13.87
C ALA A 11 25.94 2.19 14.21
N ILE A 12 25.23 1.71 13.18
CA ILE A 12 24.11 0.79 13.29
C ILE A 12 24.50 -0.52 12.59
N PRO A 13 25.21 -1.44 13.27
CA PRO A 13 25.75 -2.64 12.63
C PRO A 13 24.67 -3.53 12.02
N ALA A 14 23.50 -3.62 12.66
CA ALA A 14 22.37 -4.42 12.17
C ALA A 14 21.85 -3.96 10.79
N LEU A 15 22.01 -2.69 10.44
CA LEU A 15 21.59 -2.10 9.15
C LEU A 15 22.77 -1.83 8.22
N GLN A 16 24.02 -2.10 8.66
CA GLN A 16 25.23 -1.72 7.94
C GLN A 16 25.24 -0.22 7.57
N ALA A 17 24.75 0.61 8.49
CA ALA A 17 24.55 2.04 8.30
C ALA A 17 25.23 2.86 9.41
N THR A 18 25.41 4.16 9.15
CA THR A 18 25.83 5.14 10.15
C THR A 18 24.83 6.29 10.18
N MET A 19 24.30 6.60 11.34
CA MET A 19 23.46 7.77 11.58
C MET A 19 24.34 8.93 12.04
N GLU A 20 24.14 10.10 11.45
CA GLU A 20 24.78 11.36 11.81
C GLU A 20 23.72 12.42 12.07
N GLU A 21 23.87 13.17 13.12
CA GLU A 21 22.96 14.24 13.52
C GLU A 21 23.67 15.59 13.50
N TYR A 22 22.98 16.58 12.94
CA TYR A 22 23.47 17.93 12.77
C TYR A 22 22.41 18.97 13.16
N VAL A 23 22.85 20.16 13.54
CA VAL A 23 22.00 21.33 13.78
C VAL A 23 22.55 22.55 13.08
N ALA A 24 21.67 23.39 12.55
CA ALA A 24 22.04 24.72 12.07
C ALA A 24 21.83 25.73 13.21
N PRO A 25 22.89 26.24 13.88
CA PRO A 25 22.74 26.99 15.14
C PRO A 25 21.93 28.28 14.98
N ALA A 26 22.03 28.93 13.81
CA ALA A 26 21.32 30.20 13.55
C ALA A 26 19.80 30.03 13.49
N SER A 27 19.30 28.91 12.96
CA SER A 27 17.85 28.67 12.76
C SER A 27 17.27 27.61 13.69
N GLY A 28 18.11 26.75 14.27
CA GLY A 28 17.68 25.55 15.01
C GLY A 28 17.23 24.38 14.10
N ALA A 29 17.37 24.51 12.77
CA ALA A 29 17.04 23.44 11.85
C ALA A 29 17.90 22.18 12.13
N ARG A 30 17.26 21.02 12.18
CA ARG A 30 17.95 19.73 12.37
C ARG A 30 18.12 19.03 11.04
N HIS A 31 19.26 18.37 10.86
CA HIS A 31 19.49 17.43 9.75
C HIS A 31 19.99 16.10 10.31
N ILE A 32 19.30 15.04 9.98
CA ILE A 32 19.65 13.66 10.33
C ILE A 32 19.98 12.93 9.03
N HIS A 33 21.17 12.36 8.96
CA HIS A 33 21.65 11.63 7.79
C HIS A 33 21.93 10.17 8.14
N LEU A 34 21.39 9.26 7.34
CA LEU A 34 21.64 7.82 7.44
C LEU A 34 22.50 7.36 6.25
N THR A 35 23.80 7.25 6.45
CA THR A 35 24.71 6.72 5.43
C THR A 35 24.46 5.23 5.24
N THR A 36 24.13 4.82 4.01
CA THR A 36 23.90 3.42 3.62
C THR A 36 24.68 3.09 2.36
N SER A 37 24.94 1.80 2.13
CA SER A 37 25.60 1.30 0.90
C SER A 37 24.64 1.05 -0.27
N GLY A 38 23.34 1.20 -0.05
CA GLY A 38 22.31 1.01 -1.08
C GLY A 38 22.35 2.10 -2.16
N ALA A 39 21.74 1.81 -3.32
CA ALA A 39 21.67 2.79 -4.41
C ALA A 39 20.59 3.85 -4.21
N GLU A 40 19.68 3.67 -3.26
CA GLU A 40 18.61 4.62 -2.99
C GLU A 40 19.11 5.82 -2.20
N MET A 41 18.72 6.99 -2.65
CA MET A 41 18.98 8.28 -2.02
C MET A 41 17.65 8.90 -1.64
N ALA A 42 17.33 8.93 -0.36
CA ALA A 42 16.10 9.48 0.17
C ALA A 42 16.32 10.86 0.78
N PHE A 43 15.35 11.72 0.59
CA PHE A 43 15.21 12.99 1.27
C PHE A 43 13.80 13.13 1.81
N LEU A 44 13.66 13.73 2.97
CA LEU A 44 12.41 14.34 3.41
C LEU A 44 12.67 15.62 4.21
N VAL A 45 11.72 16.53 4.14
CA VAL A 45 11.58 17.62 5.10
C VAL A 45 10.21 17.53 5.75
N GLY A 46 10.19 17.54 7.08
CA GLY A 46 8.97 17.50 7.89
C GLY A 46 8.77 18.79 8.69
N PHE A 47 7.52 19.24 8.75
CA PHE A 47 7.08 20.38 9.53
C PHE A 47 6.02 19.96 10.55
N PRO A 48 6.08 20.42 11.81
CA PRO A 48 5.00 20.20 12.76
C PRO A 48 3.81 21.10 12.39
N THR A 49 2.90 20.59 11.58
CA THR A 49 1.65 21.24 11.22
C THR A 49 0.57 20.82 12.20
N VAL A 50 0.31 21.67 13.17
CA VAL A 50 -0.58 21.40 14.31
C VAL A 50 -1.86 22.23 14.14
N PRO A 51 -2.87 21.74 13.36
CA PRO A 51 -4.11 22.48 13.15
C PRO A 51 -4.96 22.47 14.41
N ASP A 52 -5.76 23.53 14.55
CA ASP A 52 -6.71 23.78 15.65
C ASP A 52 -8.18 23.72 15.19
N ALA A 53 -8.41 23.45 13.90
CA ALA A 53 -9.72 23.32 13.28
C ALA A 53 -9.71 22.25 12.18
N SER A 54 -10.87 21.66 11.91
CA SER A 54 -11.06 20.65 10.85
C SER A 54 -11.33 21.31 9.46
N ASP A 55 -10.74 22.48 9.19
CA ASP A 55 -10.94 23.21 7.93
C ASP A 55 -9.98 22.79 6.81
N GLY A 56 -9.17 21.75 7.04
CA GLY A 56 -8.27 21.20 6.02
C GLY A 56 -7.06 22.08 5.68
N ARG A 57 -6.75 23.11 6.50
CA ARG A 57 -5.65 24.06 6.22
C ARG A 57 -4.30 23.39 6.03
N ALA A 58 -4.01 22.30 6.75
CA ALA A 58 -2.77 21.57 6.64
C ALA A 58 -2.69 20.79 5.30
N HIS A 59 -3.78 20.11 4.93
CA HIS A 59 -3.86 19.29 3.72
C HIS A 59 -3.94 20.16 2.45
N ILE A 60 -4.79 21.18 2.45
CA ILE A 60 -4.87 22.13 1.33
C ILE A 60 -3.53 22.85 1.11
N LEU A 61 -2.82 23.18 2.20
CA LEU A 61 -1.49 23.77 2.09
C LEU A 61 -0.48 22.80 1.49
N GLU A 62 -0.55 21.51 1.83
CA GLU A 62 0.30 20.48 1.24
C GLU A 62 0.17 20.50 -0.29
N HIS A 63 -1.06 20.45 -0.81
CA HIS A 63 -1.33 20.53 -2.23
C HIS A 63 -0.82 21.83 -2.85
N LEU A 64 -1.13 22.98 -2.23
CA LEU A 64 -0.75 24.27 -2.77
C LEU A 64 0.76 24.51 -2.78
N ALA A 65 1.51 23.97 -1.83
CA ALA A 65 2.95 24.06 -1.80
C ALA A 65 3.59 23.47 -3.06
N LEU A 66 2.96 22.42 -3.61
CA LEU A 66 3.41 21.73 -4.82
C LEU A 66 2.85 22.34 -6.13
N CYS A 67 2.01 23.40 -6.04
CA CYS A 67 1.40 24.09 -7.19
C CYS A 67 2.19 25.34 -7.65
N GLY A 68 3.53 25.30 -7.53
CA GLY A 68 4.40 26.38 -8.00
C GLY A 68 5.03 27.18 -6.88
N SER A 69 6.30 27.55 -7.10
CA SER A 69 7.13 28.23 -6.13
C SER A 69 7.84 29.42 -6.74
N GLN A 70 8.61 30.16 -5.95
CA GLN A 70 9.26 31.37 -6.40
C GLN A 70 10.29 31.12 -7.52
N ARG A 71 11.07 30.04 -7.39
CA ARG A 71 12.08 29.65 -8.38
C ARG A 71 11.50 28.88 -9.56
N TYR A 72 10.46 28.10 -9.28
CA TYR A 72 9.77 27.26 -10.24
C TYR A 72 8.30 27.73 -10.39
N PRO A 73 8.08 28.87 -11.06
CA PRO A 73 6.76 29.52 -11.13
C PRO A 73 5.84 28.87 -12.18
N VAL A 74 5.91 27.56 -12.30
CA VAL A 74 5.04 26.76 -13.17
C VAL A 74 3.82 26.29 -12.40
N ARG A 75 2.72 26.00 -13.09
CA ARG A 75 1.44 25.64 -12.48
C ARG A 75 1.52 24.36 -11.64
N ASP A 76 2.12 23.31 -12.17
CA ASP A 76 2.16 21.97 -11.63
C ASP A 76 3.59 21.38 -11.67
N PRO A 77 4.56 21.92 -10.90
CA PRO A 77 5.92 21.43 -10.94
C PRO A 77 6.01 19.96 -10.45
N PHE A 78 5.16 19.54 -9.52
CA PHE A 78 5.13 18.17 -9.02
C PHE A 78 4.81 17.16 -10.13
N PHE A 79 3.69 17.33 -10.83
CA PHE A 79 3.31 16.42 -11.93
C PHE A 79 4.27 16.51 -13.13
N ALA A 80 4.86 17.69 -13.36
CA ALA A 80 5.90 17.82 -14.37
C ALA A 80 7.15 17.03 -14.00
N MET A 81 7.63 17.11 -12.74
CA MET A 81 8.77 16.34 -12.26
C MET A 81 8.53 14.83 -12.23
N LEU A 82 7.31 14.36 -11.99
CA LEU A 82 6.98 12.93 -12.10
C LEU A 82 7.31 12.34 -13.47
N ARG A 83 7.24 13.15 -14.54
CA ARG A 83 7.57 12.74 -15.92
C ARG A 83 9.04 12.93 -16.28
N ARG A 84 9.75 13.81 -15.58
CA ARG A 84 11.11 14.30 -15.93
C ARG A 84 12.21 13.75 -15.07
N SER A 85 11.84 12.95 -14.07
CA SER A 85 12.71 12.43 -13.02
C SER A 85 12.74 10.90 -13.05
N THR A 86 13.87 10.33 -12.63
CA THR A 86 14.03 8.90 -12.36
C THR A 86 13.67 8.53 -10.93
N ALA A 87 13.03 9.43 -10.18
CA ALA A 87 12.62 9.18 -8.81
C ALA A 87 11.81 7.89 -8.68
N THR A 88 12.18 7.04 -7.75
CA THR A 88 11.44 5.81 -7.43
C THR A 88 10.26 6.08 -6.52
N PHE A 89 10.27 7.24 -5.85
CA PHE A 89 9.19 7.74 -5.02
C PHE A 89 9.17 9.28 -5.00
N MET A 90 8.02 9.87 -5.15
CA MET A 90 7.75 11.30 -4.96
C MET A 90 6.34 11.44 -4.40
N ASN A 91 6.18 12.17 -3.29
CA ASN A 91 4.88 12.43 -2.69
C ASN A 91 4.96 13.59 -1.70
N ALA A 92 3.84 13.92 -1.08
CA ALA A 92 3.74 14.65 0.17
C ALA A 92 2.74 13.92 1.08
N PHE A 93 2.79 14.14 2.38
CA PHE A 93 1.91 13.50 3.36
C PHE A 93 1.48 14.51 4.42
N THR A 94 0.18 14.61 4.65
CA THR A 94 -0.39 15.30 5.79
C THR A 94 -0.86 14.30 6.84
N TYR A 95 -0.14 14.26 7.96
CA TYR A 95 -0.52 13.53 9.16
C TYR A 95 -1.31 14.45 10.11
N ALA A 96 -1.81 13.90 11.19
CA ALA A 96 -2.58 14.67 12.15
C ALA A 96 -1.80 15.84 12.82
N ASP A 97 -0.47 15.73 12.90
CA ASP A 97 0.40 16.68 13.60
C ASP A 97 1.60 17.19 12.79
N ARG A 98 1.76 16.71 11.56
CA ARG A 98 2.90 17.06 10.70
C ARG A 98 2.59 16.92 9.23
N THR A 99 3.28 17.70 8.41
CA THR A 99 3.29 17.55 6.95
C THR A 99 4.72 17.26 6.48
N VAL A 100 4.87 16.32 5.56
CA VAL A 100 6.17 15.78 5.12
C VAL A 100 6.24 15.79 3.61
N TYR A 101 7.38 16.23 3.06
CA TYR A 101 7.67 16.27 1.63
C TYR A 101 8.85 15.34 1.32
N PRO A 102 8.59 14.06 1.00
CA PRO A 102 9.60 13.07 0.72
C PRO A 102 9.79 12.83 -0.78
N PHE A 103 11.02 12.46 -1.15
CA PHE A 103 11.30 11.78 -2.42
C PHE A 103 12.46 10.79 -2.27
N VAL A 104 12.53 9.85 -3.22
CA VAL A 104 13.65 8.89 -3.35
C VAL A 104 14.06 8.81 -4.80
N SER A 105 15.36 8.89 -5.06
CA SER A 105 15.95 8.68 -6.39
C SER A 105 17.15 7.73 -6.29
N THR A 106 17.54 7.16 -7.42
CA THR A 106 18.74 6.32 -7.55
C THR A 106 19.80 6.93 -8.45
N ASP A 107 19.55 8.15 -8.92
CA ASP A 107 20.47 8.98 -9.69
C ASP A 107 20.83 10.23 -8.91
N GLU A 108 22.12 10.54 -8.78
CA GLU A 108 22.60 11.66 -7.96
C GLU A 108 22.18 13.01 -8.55
N ASN A 109 22.20 13.17 -9.88
CA ASN A 109 21.79 14.42 -10.52
C ASN A 109 20.30 14.67 -10.29
N ASP A 110 19.50 13.61 -10.44
CA ASP A 110 18.07 13.64 -10.20
C ASP A 110 17.74 13.97 -8.73
N PHE A 111 18.49 13.37 -7.80
CA PHE A 111 18.33 13.68 -6.37
C PHE A 111 18.50 15.18 -6.09
N TYR A 112 19.56 15.82 -6.62
CA TYR A 112 19.76 17.26 -6.42
C TYR A 112 18.77 18.12 -7.19
N ASN A 113 18.30 17.68 -8.34
CA ASN A 113 17.22 18.32 -9.09
C ASN A 113 15.93 18.37 -8.25
N LEU A 114 15.56 17.22 -7.69
CA LEU A 114 14.38 17.10 -6.83
C LEU A 114 14.53 17.87 -5.52
N LEU A 115 15.73 17.82 -4.92
CA LEU A 115 16.03 18.58 -3.69
C LEU A 115 15.78 20.07 -3.90
N ASP A 116 16.26 20.65 -5.02
CA ASP A 116 16.05 22.07 -5.33
C ASP A 116 14.56 22.40 -5.49
N VAL A 117 13.79 21.52 -6.19
CA VAL A 117 12.35 21.73 -6.41
C VAL A 117 11.56 21.62 -5.10
N TYR A 118 11.82 20.59 -4.28
CA TYR A 118 11.13 20.37 -3.04
C TYR A 118 11.43 21.43 -1.97
N LEU A 119 12.69 21.85 -1.87
CA LEU A 119 13.05 22.95 -0.96
C LEU A 119 12.35 24.25 -1.33
N ASP A 120 12.31 24.62 -2.61
CA ASP A 120 11.65 25.87 -3.03
C ASP A 120 10.12 25.75 -2.90
N ALA A 121 9.55 24.57 -3.20
CA ALA A 121 8.13 24.29 -3.03
C ALA A 121 7.67 24.42 -1.57
N ALA A 122 8.36 23.76 -0.65
CA ALA A 122 7.96 23.75 0.76
C ALA A 122 8.17 25.13 1.44
N PHE A 123 9.31 25.78 1.20
CA PHE A 123 9.65 27.03 1.92
C PHE A 123 9.20 28.31 1.23
N PHE A 124 9.04 28.31 -0.09
CA PHE A 124 8.73 29.50 -0.88
C PHE A 124 7.62 29.27 -1.92
N PRO A 125 6.52 28.60 -1.56
CA PRO A 125 5.41 28.42 -2.48
C PRO A 125 4.79 29.77 -2.86
N LYS A 126 4.18 29.83 -4.05
CA LYS A 126 3.45 31.03 -4.48
C LYS A 126 2.14 31.21 -3.76
N LEU A 127 1.47 30.14 -3.42
CA LEU A 127 0.13 30.12 -2.81
C LEU A 127 -0.86 31.00 -3.59
N ASP A 128 -0.93 30.81 -4.91
CA ASP A 128 -1.79 31.59 -5.79
C ASP A 128 -3.27 31.34 -5.50
N TYR A 129 -4.09 32.38 -5.62
CA TYR A 129 -5.53 32.31 -5.30
C TYR A 129 -6.29 31.33 -6.23
N LEU A 130 -5.92 31.27 -7.52
CA LEU A 130 -6.58 30.34 -8.44
C LEU A 130 -6.24 28.88 -8.13
N ASN A 131 -5.02 28.60 -7.66
CA ASN A 131 -4.64 27.27 -7.18
C ASN A 131 -5.42 26.92 -5.89
N PHE A 132 -5.64 27.89 -4.99
CA PHE A 132 -6.49 27.67 -3.81
C PHE A 132 -7.93 27.31 -4.21
N LEU A 133 -8.50 27.97 -5.23
CA LEU A 133 -9.83 27.66 -5.73
C LEU A 133 -9.88 26.27 -6.39
N GLN A 134 -8.80 25.80 -6.98
CA GLN A 134 -8.71 24.48 -7.59
C GLN A 134 -8.51 23.37 -6.54
N GLU A 135 -7.48 23.49 -5.73
CA GLU A 135 -7.05 22.43 -4.82
C GLU A 135 -7.87 22.42 -3.51
N GLY A 136 -8.18 23.59 -2.97
CA GLY A 136 -8.94 23.71 -1.73
C GLY A 136 -10.43 23.57 -1.93
N TRP A 137 -11.10 24.74 -2.05
CA TRP A 137 -12.54 24.78 -2.27
C TRP A 137 -12.95 26.10 -2.96
N ARG A 138 -14.08 26.06 -3.65
CA ARG A 138 -14.74 27.23 -4.25
C ARG A 138 -16.25 27.05 -4.32
N TYR A 139 -16.96 28.17 -4.45
CA TYR A 139 -18.34 28.15 -4.92
C TYR A 139 -18.43 27.90 -6.43
N THR A 140 -19.42 27.13 -6.85
CA THR A 140 -19.82 26.96 -8.26
C THR A 140 -21.27 27.34 -8.43
N LEU A 141 -21.62 27.85 -9.63
CA LEU A 141 -23.00 28.16 -10.04
C LEU A 141 -23.31 27.32 -11.29
N THR A 142 -24.09 26.26 -11.11
CA THR A 142 -24.54 25.40 -12.20
C THR A 142 -26.07 25.58 -12.34
N ASP A 143 -26.52 26.11 -13.49
CA ASP A 143 -27.94 26.42 -13.71
C ASP A 143 -28.57 27.31 -12.62
N GLY A 144 -27.76 28.21 -12.02
CA GLY A 144 -28.17 29.08 -10.93
C GLY A 144 -28.18 28.45 -9.53
N VAL A 145 -27.84 27.17 -9.41
CA VAL A 145 -27.71 26.46 -8.13
C VAL A 145 -26.28 26.61 -7.60
N LEU A 146 -26.16 27.06 -6.35
CA LEU A 146 -24.87 27.20 -5.67
C LEU A 146 -24.39 25.83 -5.17
N GLY A 147 -23.11 25.53 -5.37
CA GLY A 147 -22.45 24.30 -4.89
C GLY A 147 -21.03 24.56 -4.41
N TYR A 148 -20.43 23.56 -3.77
CA TYR A 148 -18.99 23.52 -3.45
C TYR A 148 -18.24 22.61 -4.42
N GLN A 149 -17.00 22.97 -4.74
CA GLN A 149 -16.09 22.16 -5.52
C GLN A 149 -14.63 22.45 -5.12
N GLY A 150 -13.77 21.45 -5.21
CA GLY A 150 -12.32 21.54 -4.96
C GLY A 150 -11.73 20.14 -4.91
N VAL A 151 -10.44 20.01 -5.16
CA VAL A 151 -9.78 18.70 -5.17
C VAL A 151 -9.80 18.08 -3.75
N VAL A 152 -9.25 18.77 -2.76
CA VAL A 152 -9.24 18.30 -1.36
C VAL A 152 -10.67 18.21 -0.79
N PHE A 153 -11.55 19.15 -1.12
CA PHE A 153 -12.95 19.08 -0.70
C PHE A 153 -13.62 17.78 -1.17
N ASN A 154 -13.46 17.42 -2.43
CA ASN A 154 -14.04 16.20 -3.00
C ASN A 154 -13.35 14.93 -2.49
N GLU A 155 -12.03 14.97 -2.30
CA GLU A 155 -11.27 13.88 -1.71
C GLU A 155 -11.76 13.55 -0.30
N MET A 156 -11.92 14.57 0.53
CA MET A 156 -12.40 14.41 1.90
C MET A 156 -13.88 13.97 1.97
N LYS A 157 -14.72 14.35 1.00
CA LYS A 157 -16.05 13.74 0.87
C LYS A 157 -15.97 12.23 0.68
N GLY A 158 -15.02 11.76 -0.12
CA GLY A 158 -14.75 10.34 -0.31
C GLY A 158 -14.23 9.67 0.97
N ALA A 159 -13.31 10.31 1.70
CA ALA A 159 -12.76 9.79 2.96
C ALA A 159 -13.84 9.67 4.05
N PHE A 160 -14.71 10.65 4.17
CA PHE A 160 -15.83 10.63 5.14
C PHE A 160 -16.95 9.64 4.77
N ALA A 161 -16.89 9.03 3.60
CA ALA A 161 -17.79 7.93 3.23
C ALA A 161 -17.35 6.57 3.82
N ASP A 162 -16.11 6.46 4.30
CA ASP A 162 -15.58 5.25 4.92
C ASP A 162 -16.06 5.11 6.37
N PRO A 163 -16.75 4.00 6.75
CA PRO A 163 -17.13 3.73 8.14
C PRO A 163 -15.94 3.67 9.10
N GLY A 164 -14.78 3.19 8.63
CA GLY A 164 -13.54 3.15 9.42
C GLY A 164 -13.04 4.55 9.78
N HIS A 165 -13.11 5.50 8.84
CA HIS A 165 -12.80 6.90 9.12
C HIS A 165 -13.74 7.51 10.18
N ALA A 166 -15.05 7.28 10.05
CA ALA A 166 -16.04 7.74 11.03
C ALA A 166 -15.79 7.14 12.42
N LEU A 167 -15.46 5.85 12.49
CA LEU A 167 -15.09 5.18 13.74
C LEU A 167 -13.84 5.81 14.36
N TYR A 168 -12.75 5.88 13.59
CA TYR A 168 -11.48 6.45 14.07
C TYR A 168 -11.64 7.86 14.63
N LYS A 169 -12.34 8.73 13.90
CA LYS A 169 -12.63 10.12 14.37
C LYS A 169 -13.51 10.15 15.60
N GLY A 170 -14.51 9.29 15.69
CA GLY A 170 -15.38 9.19 16.88
C GLY A 170 -14.60 8.76 18.13
N LEU A 171 -13.57 7.93 17.99
CA LEU A 171 -12.68 7.52 19.07
C LEU A 171 -11.71 8.65 19.44
N THR A 172 -10.94 9.15 18.46
CA THR A 172 -9.85 10.11 18.69
C THR A 172 -10.35 11.48 19.16
N SER A 173 -11.45 11.98 18.62
CA SER A 173 -12.06 13.25 19.07
C SER A 173 -12.48 13.24 20.53
N THR A 174 -12.76 12.07 21.11
CA THR A 174 -13.13 11.92 22.51
C THR A 174 -11.91 11.68 23.39
N ILE A 175 -11.07 10.68 23.06
CA ILE A 175 -9.98 10.26 23.94
C ILE A 175 -8.77 11.20 23.87
N LEU A 176 -8.57 11.90 22.75
CA LEU A 176 -7.52 12.89 22.53
C LEU A 176 -8.08 14.32 22.52
N SER A 177 -9.21 14.55 23.16
CA SER A 177 -9.85 15.89 23.25
C SER A 177 -8.93 16.94 23.83
N GLY A 178 -9.01 18.16 23.31
CA GLY A 178 -8.16 19.29 23.67
C GLY A 178 -6.79 19.27 23.02
N THR A 179 -6.55 18.37 22.06
CA THR A 179 -5.31 18.28 21.29
C THR A 179 -5.58 18.44 19.79
N THR A 180 -4.50 18.56 18.97
CA THR A 180 -4.64 18.59 17.51
C THR A 180 -5.28 17.32 16.93
N TYR A 181 -5.28 16.22 17.66
CA TYR A 181 -5.85 14.93 17.20
C TYR A 181 -7.38 14.86 17.37
N GLU A 182 -7.97 15.83 18.10
CA GLU A 182 -9.43 16.02 18.16
C GLU A 182 -9.99 16.47 16.79
N VAL A 183 -9.22 17.28 16.05
CA VAL A 183 -9.63 17.81 14.74
C VAL A 183 -9.16 16.89 13.60
N ASP A 184 -9.75 17.06 12.42
CA ASP A 184 -9.33 16.36 11.21
C ASP A 184 -8.36 17.23 10.42
N SER A 185 -7.08 16.81 10.33
CA SER A 185 -6.04 17.54 9.59
C SER A 185 -6.28 17.53 8.08
N GLY A 186 -6.95 16.50 7.55
CA GLY A 186 -7.37 16.41 6.16
C GLY A 186 -8.51 17.37 5.83
N GLY A 187 -9.34 17.68 6.82
CA GLY A 187 -10.48 18.60 6.74
C GLY A 187 -11.83 17.88 6.69
N ASP A 188 -12.75 18.30 7.51
CA ASP A 188 -14.15 17.90 7.39
C ASP A 188 -14.81 18.69 6.24
N PRO A 189 -15.45 18.03 5.24
CA PRO A 189 -16.17 18.71 4.17
C PRO A 189 -17.17 19.77 4.63
N LEU A 190 -17.72 19.62 5.84
CA LEU A 190 -18.58 20.64 6.44
C LEU A 190 -17.79 21.84 7.00
N ALA A 191 -16.50 21.71 7.31
CA ALA A 191 -15.68 22.79 7.86
C ALA A 191 -14.73 23.41 6.81
N ILE A 192 -14.30 22.66 5.80
CA ILE A 192 -13.42 23.14 4.72
C ILE A 192 -13.89 24.48 4.12
N PRO A 193 -15.21 24.72 3.86
CA PRO A 193 -15.66 26.00 3.30
C PRO A 193 -15.50 27.22 4.24
N GLU A 194 -15.06 27.03 5.46
CA GLU A 194 -14.73 28.11 6.39
C GLU A 194 -13.29 28.64 6.20
N LEU A 195 -12.43 27.85 5.56
CA LEU A 195 -11.05 28.23 5.29
C LEU A 195 -10.96 29.32 4.22
N THR A 196 -10.27 30.41 4.54
CA THR A 196 -9.94 31.46 3.59
C THR A 196 -8.50 31.33 3.07
N HIS A 197 -8.26 31.85 1.87
CA HIS A 197 -6.93 31.92 1.28
C HIS A 197 -5.90 32.63 2.20
N GLN A 198 -6.34 33.68 2.94
CA GLN A 198 -5.48 34.40 3.87
C GLN A 198 -5.08 33.54 5.08
N MET A 199 -6.04 32.81 5.68
CA MET A 199 -5.76 31.88 6.78
C MET A 199 -4.73 30.82 6.39
N LEU A 200 -4.79 30.32 5.15
CA LEU A 200 -3.83 29.37 4.63
C LEU A 200 -2.41 29.98 4.49
N LYS A 201 -2.30 31.23 4.01
CA LYS A 201 -1.02 31.96 3.96
C LYS A 201 -0.42 32.19 5.35
N ASP A 202 -1.26 32.55 6.32
CA ASP A 202 -0.83 32.78 7.69
C ASP A 202 -0.38 31.47 8.34
N PHE A 203 -1.04 30.35 8.02
CA PHE A 203 -0.65 29.03 8.49
C PHE A 203 0.73 28.62 7.90
N HIS A 204 0.96 28.82 6.60
CA HIS A 204 2.27 28.60 5.99
C HIS A 204 3.35 29.45 6.67
N ALA A 205 3.14 30.75 6.78
CA ALA A 205 4.11 31.67 7.37
C ALA A 205 4.51 31.29 8.82
N SER A 206 3.58 30.70 9.58
CA SER A 206 3.81 30.34 10.97
C SER A 206 4.35 28.90 11.18
N HIS A 207 4.21 27.97 10.21
CA HIS A 207 4.59 26.57 10.36
C HIS A 207 5.76 26.14 9.46
N TYR A 208 5.91 26.76 8.28
CA TYR A 208 6.92 26.33 7.27
C TYR A 208 8.18 27.20 7.34
N HIS A 209 8.81 27.16 8.49
CA HIS A 209 10.04 27.91 8.76
C HIS A 209 11.19 26.95 9.07
N PRO A 210 12.48 27.26 8.74
CA PRO A 210 13.61 26.39 9.06
C PRO A 210 13.70 25.96 10.52
N SER A 211 13.35 26.83 11.48
CA SER A 211 13.33 26.48 12.90
C SER A 211 12.30 25.40 13.27
N GLN A 212 11.30 25.20 12.45
CA GLN A 212 10.30 24.13 12.61
C GLN A 212 10.71 22.87 11.86
N ALA A 213 11.58 22.98 10.85
CA ALA A 213 11.91 21.91 9.93
C ALA A 213 12.85 20.86 10.56
N VAL A 214 12.56 19.60 10.25
CA VAL A 214 13.49 18.49 10.38
C VAL A 214 13.78 17.97 8.98
N PHE A 215 15.04 18.10 8.56
CA PHE A 215 15.53 17.50 7.33
C PHE A 215 16.07 16.11 7.65
N MET A 216 15.69 15.12 6.85
CA MET A 216 16.29 13.78 6.94
C MET A 216 16.72 13.31 5.57
N THR A 217 17.88 12.66 5.51
CA THR A 217 18.40 12.06 4.28
C THR A 217 18.96 10.68 4.54
N ALA A 218 18.94 9.83 3.53
CA ALA A 218 19.61 8.54 3.58
C ALA A 218 20.22 8.20 2.22
N GLY A 219 21.27 7.40 2.24
CA GLY A 219 21.92 6.91 1.03
C GLY A 219 23.44 7.10 1.05
N PRO A 220 24.12 6.89 -0.09
CA PRO A 220 25.59 7.01 -0.21
C PRO A 220 26.09 8.44 -0.34
N LEU A 221 25.19 9.43 -0.36
CA LEU A 221 25.56 10.85 -0.53
C LEU A 221 26.25 11.43 0.71
N PRO A 222 27.25 12.31 0.54
CA PRO A 222 27.83 13.03 1.66
C PRO A 222 26.82 14.02 2.28
N ALA A 223 26.59 13.94 3.60
CA ALA A 223 25.70 14.86 4.31
C ALA A 223 26.05 16.33 4.04
N ALA A 224 27.34 16.66 3.98
CA ALA A 224 27.84 18.02 3.74
C ALA A 224 27.37 18.61 2.39
N ALA A 225 27.25 17.80 1.34
CA ALA A 225 26.80 18.26 0.02
C ALA A 225 25.30 18.64 0.05
N VAL A 226 24.48 17.82 0.71
CA VAL A 226 23.05 18.13 0.93
C VAL A 226 22.89 19.37 1.81
N GLN A 227 23.66 19.47 2.90
CA GLN A 227 23.65 20.62 3.80
C GLN A 227 24.02 21.92 3.09
N ALA A 228 25.00 21.88 2.18
CA ALA A 228 25.37 23.05 1.39
C ALA A 228 24.21 23.54 0.52
N ARG A 229 23.44 22.59 -0.05
CA ARG A 229 22.26 22.92 -0.87
C ARG A 229 21.13 23.49 -0.02
N ILE A 230 20.83 22.88 1.14
CA ILE A 230 19.83 23.42 2.09
C ILE A 230 20.23 24.82 2.54
N ALA A 231 21.49 25.02 2.87
CA ALA A 231 22.01 26.35 3.29
C ALA A 231 21.83 27.41 2.20
N GLU A 232 22.21 27.09 0.95
CA GLU A 232 22.08 28.02 -0.19
C GLU A 232 20.59 28.31 -0.52
N ARG A 233 19.74 27.30 -0.52
CA ARG A 233 18.36 27.42 -0.98
C ARG A 233 17.42 27.99 0.09
N VAL A 234 17.65 27.68 1.35
CA VAL A 234 16.72 27.96 2.46
C VAL A 234 17.34 28.86 3.51
N LEU A 235 18.44 28.43 4.19
CA LEU A 235 18.95 29.13 5.37
C LEU A 235 19.50 30.50 5.06
N ALA A 236 20.04 30.74 3.85
CA ALA A 236 20.48 32.06 3.40
C ALA A 236 19.33 33.08 3.28
N ARG A 237 18.08 32.64 3.23
CA ARG A 237 16.87 33.48 3.02
C ARG A 237 16.01 33.61 4.26
N GLN A 238 16.10 32.67 5.20
CA GLN A 238 15.30 32.60 6.43
C GLN A 238 16.19 32.12 7.58
N ILE A 239 16.55 33.03 8.48
CA ILE A 239 17.53 32.81 9.56
C ILE A 239 16.95 32.99 10.98
N ASP A 240 15.73 33.48 11.10
CA ASP A 240 15.12 33.69 12.41
C ASP A 240 14.81 32.38 13.11
N ALA A 241 15.13 32.29 14.40
CA ALA A 241 14.82 31.12 15.20
C ALA A 241 13.51 31.32 15.98
N SER A 242 12.66 30.31 15.96
CA SER A 242 11.47 30.21 16.82
C SER A 242 11.43 28.87 17.54
N ALA A 243 10.75 28.80 18.69
CA ALA A 243 10.55 27.54 19.39
C ALA A 243 9.76 26.57 18.50
N ARG A 244 10.21 25.30 18.44
CA ARG A 244 9.52 24.27 17.67
C ARG A 244 8.13 24.01 18.27
N ARG A 245 7.15 23.87 17.37
CA ARG A 245 5.80 23.48 17.75
C ARG A 245 5.79 21.99 18.10
N VAL A 246 5.17 21.65 19.22
CA VAL A 246 5.00 20.26 19.65
C VAL A 246 3.53 20.06 19.97
N PRO A 247 2.88 19.01 19.45
CA PRO A 247 1.49 18.69 19.78
C PRO A 247 1.30 18.56 21.29
N GLN A 248 0.18 19.03 21.80
CA GLN A 248 -0.14 18.88 23.22
C GLN A 248 -0.49 17.42 23.53
N LEU A 249 -0.22 17.02 24.80
CA LEU A 249 -0.66 15.72 25.31
C LEU A 249 -2.11 15.85 25.77
N ALA A 250 -2.92 14.82 25.50
CA ALA A 250 -4.26 14.72 26.03
C ALA A 250 -4.23 14.55 27.56
N SER A 251 -5.19 15.15 28.23
CA SER A 251 -5.37 14.93 29.67
C SER A 251 -6.04 13.57 29.89
N ALA A 252 -5.46 12.75 30.76
CA ALA A 252 -6.12 11.51 31.15
C ALA A 252 -7.49 11.82 31.81
N PHE A 253 -8.47 11.00 31.53
CA PHE A 253 -9.77 11.10 32.18
C PHE A 253 -9.62 10.87 33.69
N ALA A 254 -10.45 11.56 34.48
CA ALA A 254 -10.53 11.33 35.94
C ALA A 254 -11.16 9.96 36.27
N ALA A 255 -11.99 9.42 35.38
CA ALA A 255 -12.60 8.11 35.42
C ALA A 255 -12.91 7.64 33.99
N PRO A 256 -13.02 6.33 33.75
CA PRO A 256 -13.38 5.78 32.44
C PRO A 256 -14.61 6.45 31.84
N GLN A 257 -14.54 6.79 30.57
CA GLN A 257 -15.61 7.45 29.83
C GLN A 257 -16.35 6.48 28.92
N ARG A 258 -17.57 6.88 28.53
CA ARG A 258 -18.38 6.17 27.54
C ARG A 258 -18.89 7.15 26.49
N ASN A 259 -18.92 6.74 25.24
CA ASN A 259 -19.56 7.49 24.17
C ASN A 259 -20.29 6.56 23.20
N THR A 260 -21.00 7.16 22.25
CA THR A 260 -21.62 6.48 21.12
C THR A 260 -21.01 7.03 19.85
N VAL A 261 -20.48 6.16 19.01
CA VAL A 261 -19.94 6.52 17.70
C VAL A 261 -20.92 6.08 16.63
N ARG A 262 -21.44 7.05 15.86
CA ARG A 262 -22.32 6.76 14.72
C ARG A 262 -21.45 6.54 13.48
N ILE A 263 -21.67 5.43 12.77
CA ILE A 263 -21.00 5.11 11.51
C ILE A 263 -22.04 4.94 10.40
N PRO A 264 -21.68 5.18 9.12
CA PRO A 264 -22.59 4.90 8.01
C PRO A 264 -23.04 3.43 8.03
N SER A 265 -24.35 3.21 7.95
CA SER A 265 -24.90 1.85 7.81
C SER A 265 -24.58 1.30 6.42
N GLN A 266 -24.22 0.02 6.36
CA GLN A 266 -23.93 -0.71 5.12
C GLN A 266 -25.18 -1.47 4.68
N GLN A 267 -25.70 -1.15 3.49
CA GLN A 267 -26.90 -1.79 2.98
C GLN A 267 -26.73 -3.32 2.84
N GLY A 268 -27.69 -4.05 3.38
CA GLY A 268 -27.76 -5.52 3.28
C GLY A 268 -27.00 -6.28 4.35
N ARG A 269 -26.49 -5.62 5.38
CA ARG A 269 -25.90 -6.28 6.56
C ARG A 269 -26.91 -6.38 7.70
N ASP A 270 -26.97 -7.57 8.30
CA ASP A 270 -27.55 -7.77 9.62
C ASP A 270 -26.44 -7.58 10.67
N ASN A 271 -26.75 -7.03 11.81
CA ASN A 271 -25.82 -6.92 12.96
C ASN A 271 -24.62 -5.98 12.69
N GLU A 272 -24.89 -4.70 12.46
CA GLU A 272 -23.86 -3.67 12.22
C GLU A 272 -23.37 -2.95 13.48
N PHE A 273 -23.85 -3.32 14.68
CA PHE A 273 -23.36 -2.74 15.92
C PHE A 273 -21.95 -3.21 16.24
N GLY A 274 -21.22 -2.40 16.99
CA GLY A 274 -19.90 -2.76 17.49
C GLY A 274 -19.64 -2.24 18.88
N LEU A 275 -18.57 -2.70 19.47
CA LEU A 275 -17.99 -2.22 20.71
C LEU A 275 -16.50 -2.00 20.50
N GLN A 276 -15.98 -0.84 20.92
CA GLN A 276 -14.55 -0.59 20.96
C GLN A 276 -14.15 -0.04 22.34
N MET A 277 -13.21 -0.71 22.98
CA MET A 277 -12.53 -0.24 24.18
C MET A 277 -11.19 0.35 23.77
N THR A 278 -10.92 1.58 24.15
CA THR A 278 -9.71 2.31 23.78
C THR A 278 -9.03 2.85 25.03
N TRP A 279 -7.73 2.63 25.16
CA TRP A 279 -6.91 3.12 26.26
C TRP A 279 -5.92 4.17 25.78
N LEU A 280 -5.75 5.23 26.55
CA LEU A 280 -4.68 6.20 26.36
C LEU A 280 -3.39 5.61 26.92
N MET A 281 -2.39 5.52 26.05
CA MET A 281 -1.06 4.97 26.37
C MET A 281 -0.02 6.09 26.57
N GLY A 282 1.25 5.73 26.67
CA GLY A 282 2.36 6.67 26.72
C GLY A 282 2.70 7.31 25.37
N GLU A 283 3.78 8.09 25.34
CA GLU A 283 4.21 8.80 24.13
C GLU A 283 4.87 7.84 23.12
N SER A 284 4.45 7.91 21.86
CA SER A 284 4.94 7.08 20.75
C SER A 284 6.43 7.34 20.43
N ALA A 285 6.95 8.53 20.76
CA ALA A 285 8.36 8.85 20.60
C ALA A 285 9.27 8.24 21.70
N THR A 286 8.72 7.45 22.63
CA THR A 286 9.48 6.73 23.66
C THR A 286 9.57 5.25 23.28
N PRO A 287 10.68 4.79 22.67
CA PRO A 287 10.74 3.48 22.01
C PRO A 287 10.40 2.29 22.91
N LYS A 288 10.85 2.29 24.19
CA LYS A 288 10.48 1.23 25.12
C LYS A 288 8.96 1.13 25.33
N VAL A 289 8.27 2.26 25.44
CA VAL A 289 6.81 2.31 25.64
C VAL A 289 6.09 1.83 24.38
N ALA A 290 6.62 2.19 23.20
CA ALA A 290 6.07 1.71 21.93
C ALA A 290 6.24 0.18 21.78
N PHE A 291 7.38 -0.37 22.18
CA PHE A 291 7.59 -1.83 22.17
C PHE A 291 6.75 -2.55 23.23
N GLU A 292 6.51 -1.97 24.38
CA GLU A 292 5.58 -2.51 25.38
C GLU A 292 4.13 -2.56 24.84
N ALA A 293 3.71 -1.54 24.09
CA ALA A 293 2.41 -1.53 23.41
C ALA A 293 2.34 -2.61 22.31
N SER A 294 3.42 -2.77 21.53
CA SER A 294 3.53 -3.83 20.53
C SER A 294 3.52 -5.23 21.18
N LEU A 295 4.20 -5.38 22.33
CA LEU A 295 4.22 -6.63 23.08
C LEU A 295 2.83 -6.98 23.64
N LEU A 296 2.06 -5.97 24.12
CA LEU A 296 0.67 -6.15 24.53
C LEU A 296 -0.20 -6.61 23.35
N SER A 297 -0.06 -5.96 22.18
CA SER A 297 -0.77 -6.37 20.97
C SER A 297 -0.45 -7.81 20.58
N ALA A 298 0.81 -8.18 20.52
CA ALA A 298 1.23 -9.53 20.15
C ALA A 298 0.76 -10.57 21.19
N GLY A 299 0.94 -10.32 22.49
CA GLY A 299 0.59 -11.25 23.55
C GLY A 299 -0.92 -11.44 23.76
N LEU A 300 -1.74 -10.44 23.41
CA LEU A 300 -3.20 -10.47 23.58
C LEU A 300 -3.97 -10.79 22.29
N LEU A 301 -3.45 -10.39 21.12
CA LEU A 301 -4.15 -10.30 19.85
C LEU A 301 -3.36 -10.88 18.67
N GLY A 302 -2.13 -11.38 18.87
CA GLY A 302 -1.18 -11.65 17.79
C GLY A 302 -1.56 -12.77 16.83
N ASP A 303 -2.31 -13.76 17.31
CA ASP A 303 -2.79 -14.90 16.51
C ASP A 303 -4.09 -15.48 17.06
N ALA A 304 -4.64 -16.50 16.40
CA ALA A 304 -5.88 -17.17 16.81
C ALA A 304 -5.78 -17.90 18.17
N ALA A 305 -4.59 -18.18 18.70
CA ALA A 305 -4.36 -18.75 20.02
C ALA A 305 -4.23 -17.66 21.10
N ALA A 306 -3.98 -16.41 20.72
CA ALA A 306 -3.85 -15.29 21.64
C ALA A 306 -5.14 -15.09 22.45
N PRO A 307 -5.09 -14.81 23.74
CA PRO A 307 -6.25 -14.90 24.65
C PRO A 307 -7.46 -14.10 24.20
N LEU A 308 -7.30 -12.85 23.78
CA LEU A 308 -8.42 -12.01 23.31
C LEU A 308 -8.94 -12.46 21.94
N MET A 309 -8.04 -12.77 21.00
CA MET A 309 -8.47 -13.27 19.68
C MET A 309 -9.28 -14.55 19.83
N LYS A 310 -8.78 -15.53 20.58
CA LYS A 310 -9.47 -16.79 20.83
C LYS A 310 -10.82 -16.57 21.49
N ALA A 311 -10.89 -15.72 22.53
CA ALA A 311 -12.15 -15.43 23.21
C ALA A 311 -13.18 -14.80 22.28
N MET A 312 -12.78 -13.82 21.45
CA MET A 312 -13.66 -13.13 20.51
C MET A 312 -14.10 -14.03 19.35
N GLU A 313 -13.19 -14.83 18.76
CA GLU A 313 -13.52 -15.75 17.67
C GLU A 313 -14.45 -16.90 18.12
N THR A 314 -14.32 -17.34 19.39
CA THR A 314 -15.13 -18.46 19.93
C THR A 314 -16.40 -18.00 20.67
N ALA A 315 -16.66 -16.69 20.72
CA ALA A 315 -17.83 -16.14 21.43
C ALA A 315 -19.19 -16.62 20.87
N GLY A 316 -19.23 -17.01 19.59
CA GLY A 316 -20.46 -17.41 18.91
C GLY A 316 -21.34 -16.22 18.46
N TYR A 317 -20.84 -15.01 18.54
CA TYR A 317 -21.46 -13.77 18.04
C TYR A 317 -20.40 -12.71 17.70
N GLY A 318 -20.66 -11.94 16.67
CA GLY A 318 -19.73 -10.91 16.22
C GLY A 318 -18.38 -11.47 15.77
N ARG A 319 -17.44 -10.57 15.57
CA ARG A 319 -16.05 -10.89 15.19
C ARG A 319 -15.08 -9.84 15.80
N PRO A 320 -13.78 -10.14 15.92
CA PRO A 320 -12.78 -9.13 16.31
C PRO A 320 -12.83 -7.92 15.38
N SER A 321 -12.73 -6.71 15.95
CA SER A 321 -12.66 -5.47 15.18
C SER A 321 -11.35 -5.36 14.41
N GLY A 322 -11.39 -4.80 13.20
CA GLY A 322 -10.20 -4.48 12.41
C GLY A 322 -9.30 -3.41 13.04
N PHE A 323 -9.78 -2.67 14.04
CA PHE A 323 -9.02 -1.65 14.80
C PHE A 323 -8.29 -2.19 16.03
N ASN A 324 -8.28 -3.50 16.27
CA ASN A 324 -7.63 -4.08 17.45
C ASN A 324 -6.10 -3.95 17.38
N GLY A 325 -5.49 -3.65 18.53
CA GLY A 325 -4.05 -3.50 18.67
C GLY A 325 -3.64 -2.11 19.16
N HIS A 326 -2.34 -1.79 19.05
CA HIS A 326 -1.82 -0.46 19.37
C HIS A 326 -1.84 0.45 18.13
N ASP A 327 -2.05 1.74 18.37
CA ASP A 327 -1.98 2.81 17.37
C ASP A 327 -0.97 3.87 17.86
N ASP A 328 0.10 4.07 17.12
CA ASP A 328 1.20 5.01 17.38
C ASP A 328 1.19 6.25 16.46
N SER A 329 0.12 6.45 15.71
CA SER A 329 -0.04 7.54 14.74
C SER A 329 -0.04 8.92 15.40
N ALA A 330 -0.59 9.02 16.62
CA ALA A 330 -0.60 10.23 17.44
C ALA A 330 0.63 10.33 18.36
N ARG A 331 0.84 11.50 18.97
CA ARG A 331 1.88 11.69 19.99
C ARG A 331 1.68 10.76 21.20
N GLN A 332 0.45 10.61 21.68
CA GLN A 332 0.08 9.59 22.65
C GLN A 332 -0.52 8.41 21.91
N MET A 333 0.04 7.23 22.17
CA MET A 333 -0.47 6.00 21.58
C MET A 333 -1.83 5.62 22.16
N LEU A 334 -2.58 4.90 21.35
CA LEU A 334 -3.82 4.27 21.76
C LEU A 334 -3.68 2.75 21.71
N PHE A 335 -4.42 2.08 22.60
CA PHE A 335 -4.56 0.62 22.53
C PHE A 335 -6.03 0.29 22.38
N HIS A 336 -6.38 -0.51 21.40
CA HIS A 336 -7.75 -0.80 21.00
C HIS A 336 -8.06 -2.28 21.15
N VAL A 337 -9.23 -2.60 21.74
CA VAL A 337 -9.81 -3.94 21.74
C VAL A 337 -11.30 -3.83 21.53
N GLY A 338 -11.84 -4.52 20.52
CA GLY A 338 -13.27 -4.43 20.23
C GLY A 338 -13.76 -5.58 19.36
N MET A 339 -15.07 -5.60 19.19
CA MET A 339 -15.80 -6.53 18.34
C MET A 339 -16.77 -5.77 17.44
N GLU A 340 -16.98 -6.27 16.25
CA GLU A 340 -17.94 -5.76 15.27
C GLU A 340 -18.89 -6.88 14.80
N GLY A 341 -19.92 -6.56 14.02
CA GLY A 341 -20.91 -7.53 13.60
C GLY A 341 -21.84 -7.96 14.73
N LEU A 342 -22.13 -7.06 15.66
CA LEU A 342 -22.97 -7.31 16.83
C LEU A 342 -24.41 -6.84 16.61
N THR A 343 -25.33 -7.39 17.38
CA THR A 343 -26.60 -6.74 17.67
C THR A 343 -26.40 -5.74 18.83
N GLU A 344 -27.33 -4.80 19.00
CA GLU A 344 -27.30 -3.85 20.14
C GLU A 344 -27.20 -4.57 21.49
N ALA A 345 -27.91 -5.67 21.68
CA ALA A 345 -27.91 -6.46 22.92
C ALA A 345 -26.59 -7.20 23.18
N GLN A 346 -25.80 -7.46 22.14
CA GLN A 346 -24.50 -8.17 22.24
C GLN A 346 -23.35 -7.23 22.61
N ALA A 347 -23.45 -5.93 22.38
CA ALA A 347 -22.36 -5.00 22.69
C ALA A 347 -21.94 -5.03 24.18
N PRO A 348 -22.86 -5.02 25.17
CA PRO A 348 -22.46 -5.20 26.57
C PRO A 348 -21.87 -6.59 26.87
N MET A 349 -22.25 -7.65 26.12
CA MET A 349 -21.68 -8.98 26.27
C MET A 349 -20.23 -9.02 25.78
N ALA A 350 -19.94 -8.35 24.65
CA ALA A 350 -18.59 -8.20 24.13
C ALA A 350 -17.68 -7.47 25.12
N GLU A 351 -18.17 -6.38 25.73
CA GLU A 351 -17.41 -5.67 26.77
C GLU A 351 -17.07 -6.60 27.94
N ALA A 352 -18.06 -7.34 28.44
CA ALA A 352 -17.87 -8.26 29.56
C ALA A 352 -16.88 -9.39 29.23
N LEU A 353 -16.92 -9.91 27.98
CA LEU A 353 -16.01 -10.93 27.49
C LEU A 353 -14.57 -10.42 27.47
N ILE A 354 -14.34 -9.25 26.82
CA ILE A 354 -13.02 -8.62 26.74
C ILE A 354 -12.48 -8.36 28.14
N TRP A 355 -13.30 -7.81 29.03
CA TRP A 355 -12.90 -7.48 30.39
C TRP A 355 -12.51 -8.72 31.19
N ALA A 356 -13.33 -9.76 31.18
CA ALA A 356 -13.06 -11.02 31.88
C ALA A 356 -11.78 -11.70 31.35
N THR A 357 -11.54 -11.60 30.02
CA THR A 357 -10.32 -12.16 29.43
C THR A 357 -9.08 -11.38 29.88
N LEU A 358 -9.14 -10.04 29.93
CA LEU A 358 -8.04 -9.22 30.45
C LEU A 358 -7.77 -9.51 31.93
N GLU A 359 -8.81 -9.68 32.78
CA GLU A 359 -8.66 -10.07 34.18
C GLU A 359 -7.97 -11.44 34.30
N GLN A 360 -8.39 -12.42 33.51
CA GLN A 360 -7.76 -13.73 33.47
C GLN A 360 -6.27 -13.64 33.09
N VAL A 361 -5.93 -12.86 32.06
CA VAL A 361 -4.53 -12.69 31.65
C VAL A 361 -3.71 -11.92 32.71
N ALA A 362 -4.31 -10.94 33.39
CA ALA A 362 -3.66 -10.20 34.48
C ALA A 362 -3.30 -11.11 35.69
N GLU A 363 -4.04 -12.21 35.87
CA GLU A 363 -3.78 -13.21 36.91
C GLU A 363 -2.84 -14.33 36.43
N GLN A 364 -3.10 -14.87 35.24
CA GLN A 364 -2.40 -16.07 34.74
C GLN A 364 -1.16 -15.72 33.92
N GLY A 365 -1.19 -14.59 33.19
CA GLY A 365 -0.19 -14.21 32.17
C GLY A 365 -0.44 -14.92 30.85
N VAL A 366 0.56 -14.82 29.98
CA VAL A 366 0.68 -15.58 28.74
C VAL A 366 1.96 -16.42 28.79
N GLU A 367 2.08 -17.41 27.95
CA GLU A 367 3.30 -18.24 27.88
C GLU A 367 4.53 -17.37 27.55
N HIS A 368 5.63 -17.61 28.27
CA HIS A 368 6.89 -16.88 28.06
C HIS A 368 7.38 -17.01 26.61
N ALA A 369 7.21 -18.16 25.98
CA ALA A 369 7.59 -18.41 24.59
C ALA A 369 6.82 -17.51 23.60
N THR A 370 5.58 -17.13 23.89
CA THR A 370 4.81 -16.17 23.08
C THR A 370 5.41 -14.77 23.14
N LEU A 371 5.83 -14.32 24.33
CA LEU A 371 6.48 -13.03 24.51
C LEU A 371 7.87 -12.99 23.86
N GLN A 372 8.62 -14.09 23.92
CA GLN A 372 9.91 -14.22 23.22
C GLN A 372 9.72 -14.13 21.70
N ALA A 373 8.70 -14.82 21.17
CA ALA A 373 8.37 -14.72 19.75
C ALA A 373 8.01 -13.28 19.33
N ALA A 374 7.22 -12.58 20.14
CA ALA A 374 6.86 -11.19 19.88
C ALA A 374 8.10 -10.26 19.83
N LEU A 375 9.04 -10.39 20.77
CA LEU A 375 10.28 -9.60 20.74
C LEU A 375 11.18 -9.95 19.54
N ARG A 376 11.28 -11.23 19.18
CA ARG A 376 11.97 -11.68 17.99
C ARG A 376 11.35 -11.09 16.73
N ASP A 377 10.02 -11.05 16.64
CA ASP A 377 9.30 -10.48 15.49
C ASP A 377 9.54 -8.96 15.37
N LEU A 378 9.59 -8.23 16.49
CA LEU A 378 10.00 -6.82 16.50
C LEU A 378 11.44 -6.65 15.98
N LYS A 379 12.37 -7.48 16.43
CA LYS A 379 13.76 -7.48 15.95
C LYS A 379 13.85 -7.81 14.46
N TYR A 380 13.07 -8.77 13.99
CA TYR A 380 12.97 -9.12 12.56
C TYR A 380 12.42 -7.95 11.73
N GLN A 381 11.34 -7.32 12.15
CA GLN A 381 10.74 -6.18 11.46
C GLN A 381 11.74 -5.03 11.30
N GLN A 382 12.49 -4.71 12.35
CA GLN A 382 13.50 -3.66 12.30
C GLN A 382 14.66 -3.96 11.34
N ARG A 383 14.99 -5.21 11.12
CA ARG A 383 16.03 -5.64 10.18
C ARG A 383 15.51 -5.86 8.76
N SER A 384 14.21 -5.98 8.58
CA SER A 384 13.59 -6.26 7.28
C SER A 384 13.99 -5.22 6.24
N THR A 385 14.38 -5.69 5.06
CA THR A 385 14.65 -4.88 3.87
C THR A 385 13.48 -4.90 2.90
N ARG A 386 12.40 -5.61 3.23
CA ARG A 386 11.19 -5.62 2.41
C ARG A 386 10.54 -4.26 2.46
N SER A 387 10.23 -3.74 1.28
CA SER A 387 9.41 -2.56 1.09
C SER A 387 8.08 -2.96 0.46
N GLY A 388 7.02 -2.32 0.93
CA GLY A 388 5.73 -2.38 0.26
C GLY A 388 5.70 -1.46 -0.97
N SER A 389 4.75 -0.55 -1.02
CA SER A 389 4.67 0.48 -2.05
C SER A 389 5.72 1.60 -1.88
N MET A 390 6.30 1.74 -0.68
CA MET A 390 7.26 2.77 -0.31
C MET A 390 8.68 2.19 -0.21
N PRO A 391 9.73 2.90 -0.65
CA PRO A 391 11.12 2.49 -0.46
C PRO A 391 11.48 2.32 1.02
N ASN A 392 12.12 1.20 1.38
CA ASN A 392 12.44 0.87 2.77
C ASN A 392 13.28 1.95 3.48
N VAL A 393 14.21 2.56 2.75
CA VAL A 393 15.04 3.64 3.29
C VAL A 393 14.21 4.84 3.71
N LEU A 394 13.14 5.17 2.97
CA LEU A 394 12.21 6.25 3.31
C LEU A 394 11.32 5.88 4.49
N GLU A 395 10.80 4.64 4.55
CA GLU A 395 10.02 4.17 5.70
C GLU A 395 10.78 4.35 7.02
N ARG A 396 12.08 4.01 7.03
CA ARG A 396 12.94 4.22 8.21
C ARG A 396 13.05 5.68 8.62
N LEU A 397 13.19 6.58 7.66
CA LEU A 397 13.20 8.02 7.95
C LEU A 397 11.86 8.51 8.50
N LEU A 398 10.74 8.02 7.94
CA LEU A 398 9.39 8.39 8.40
C LEU A 398 9.09 7.90 9.81
N VAL A 399 9.58 6.71 10.19
CA VAL A 399 9.48 6.19 11.57
C VAL A 399 10.32 7.02 12.55
N ALA A 400 11.51 7.46 12.14
CA ALA A 400 12.40 8.28 12.98
C ALA A 400 11.97 9.76 13.08
N LEU A 401 11.22 10.26 12.10
CA LEU A 401 10.83 11.68 12.02
C LEU A 401 10.03 12.16 13.25
N PRO A 402 8.97 11.47 13.74
CA PRO A 402 8.25 11.91 14.94
C PRO A 402 9.14 11.99 16.18
N VAL A 403 10.10 11.06 16.33
CA VAL A 403 11.08 11.07 17.42
C VAL A 403 11.95 12.32 17.32
N ALA A 404 12.47 12.62 16.12
CA ALA A 404 13.26 13.83 15.86
C ALA A 404 12.47 15.13 16.10
N MET A 405 11.21 15.19 15.67
CA MET A 405 10.36 16.38 15.81
C MET A 405 9.99 16.69 17.26
N ARG A 406 10.02 15.68 18.11
CA ARG A 406 9.67 15.78 19.54
C ARG A 406 10.90 15.78 20.46
N ASP A 407 12.09 16.07 19.88
CA ASP A 407 13.40 16.10 20.56
C ASP A 407 13.74 14.80 21.33
N GLY A 408 13.21 13.67 20.85
CA GLY A 408 13.54 12.34 21.33
C GLY A 408 14.92 11.87 20.83
N ASP A 409 15.39 10.75 21.38
CA ASP A 409 16.65 10.15 20.95
C ASP A 409 16.48 9.39 19.63
N VAL A 410 16.88 10.03 18.54
CA VAL A 410 16.75 9.48 17.18
C VAL A 410 17.56 8.18 16.98
N VAL A 411 18.64 7.98 17.74
CA VAL A 411 19.43 6.74 17.67
C VAL A 411 18.51 5.54 17.91
N THR A 412 17.65 5.63 18.91
CA THR A 412 16.77 4.52 19.30
C THR A 412 15.70 4.16 18.27
N ALA A 413 15.41 5.08 17.33
CA ALA A 413 14.50 4.80 16.21
C ALA A 413 15.18 3.97 15.10
N PHE A 414 16.51 4.05 14.98
CA PHE A 414 17.29 3.27 14.01
C PHE A 414 17.96 2.05 14.62
N ASP A 415 18.32 2.11 15.90
CA ASP A 415 19.01 1.04 16.65
C ASP A 415 18.30 0.80 18.00
N SER A 416 17.51 -0.23 18.04
CA SER A 416 16.73 -0.62 19.21
C SER A 416 17.24 -1.90 19.88
N ASP A 417 18.34 -2.49 19.39
CA ASP A 417 18.85 -3.78 19.89
C ASP A 417 19.06 -3.77 21.40
N ALA A 418 19.57 -2.67 21.97
CA ALA A 418 19.76 -2.55 23.43
C ALA A 418 18.43 -2.54 24.19
N ILE A 419 17.39 -1.90 23.65
CA ILE A 419 16.05 -1.85 24.26
C ILE A 419 15.42 -3.25 24.21
N LEU A 420 15.48 -3.91 23.06
CA LEU A 420 14.93 -5.26 22.89
C LEU A 420 15.64 -6.26 23.82
N GLN A 421 16.97 -6.16 23.96
CA GLN A 421 17.72 -7.00 24.88
C GLN A 421 17.32 -6.75 26.35
N ALA A 422 17.08 -5.50 26.74
CA ALA A 422 16.56 -5.21 28.07
C ALA A 422 15.16 -5.81 28.29
N MET A 423 14.30 -5.74 27.29
CA MET A 423 12.96 -6.33 27.33
C MET A 423 12.99 -7.86 27.37
N GLU A 424 13.97 -8.53 26.74
CA GLU A 424 14.18 -9.98 26.90
C GLU A 424 14.42 -10.36 28.38
N SER A 425 15.12 -9.48 29.12
CA SER A 425 15.30 -9.67 30.57
C SER A 425 14.02 -9.35 31.36
N ASP A 426 13.28 -8.31 30.94
CA ASP A 426 12.03 -7.91 31.60
C ASP A 426 10.96 -9.02 31.49
N ILE A 427 10.79 -9.62 30.30
CA ILE A 427 9.79 -10.69 30.08
C ILE A 427 10.15 -12.00 30.76
N ALA A 428 11.40 -12.20 31.19
CA ALA A 428 11.79 -13.36 31.99
C ALA A 428 11.10 -13.37 33.37
N ASP A 429 10.69 -12.21 33.89
CA ASP A 429 9.80 -12.10 35.05
C ASP A 429 8.33 -12.27 34.62
N PRO A 430 7.64 -13.36 35.01
CA PRO A 430 6.23 -13.54 34.69
C PRO A 430 5.30 -12.42 35.20
N ALA A 431 5.75 -11.61 36.18
CA ALA A 431 4.99 -10.48 36.70
C ALA A 431 4.98 -9.30 35.76
N TYR A 432 5.97 -9.17 34.86
CA TYR A 432 6.11 -8.02 33.97
C TYR A 432 4.90 -7.84 33.04
N PHE A 433 4.60 -8.83 32.21
CA PHE A 433 3.49 -8.76 31.28
C PHE A 433 2.13 -8.62 32.00
N LYS A 434 1.97 -9.33 33.14
CA LYS A 434 0.79 -9.18 34.01
C LYS A 434 0.62 -7.76 34.51
N ALA A 435 1.71 -7.05 34.80
CA ALA A 435 1.67 -5.66 35.23
C ALA A 435 1.22 -4.75 34.08
N LEU A 436 1.68 -4.97 32.84
CA LEU A 436 1.22 -4.23 31.66
C LEU A 436 -0.30 -4.39 31.46
N VAL A 437 -0.83 -5.61 31.59
CA VAL A 437 -2.28 -5.87 31.47
C VAL A 437 -3.04 -5.26 32.63
N ARG A 438 -2.53 -5.32 33.88
CA ARG A 438 -3.16 -4.65 35.03
C ARG A 438 -3.24 -3.15 34.85
N ASN A 439 -2.25 -2.54 34.20
CA ASN A 439 -2.29 -1.12 33.89
C ASN A 439 -3.49 -0.78 32.98
N LEU A 440 -3.84 -1.63 31.99
CA LEU A 440 -5.06 -1.45 31.18
C LEU A 440 -6.32 -1.53 32.06
N LEU A 441 -6.40 -2.54 32.95
CA LEU A 441 -7.56 -2.72 33.83
C LEU A 441 -7.77 -1.56 34.80
N THR A 442 -6.70 -0.97 35.32
CA THR A 442 -6.73 0.09 36.33
C THR A 442 -6.68 1.50 35.75
N SER A 443 -6.37 1.65 34.46
CA SER A 443 -6.24 2.95 33.80
C SER A 443 -7.56 3.75 33.85
N PRO A 444 -7.55 4.99 34.36
CA PRO A 444 -8.68 5.88 34.22
C PRO A 444 -8.80 6.42 32.77
N GLY A 445 -7.71 6.43 32.00
CA GLY A 445 -7.65 6.89 30.61
C GLY A 445 -8.26 5.89 29.62
N ARG A 446 -9.45 5.38 29.92
CA ARG A 446 -10.18 4.40 29.09
C ARG A 446 -11.49 4.98 28.57
N LEU A 447 -11.73 4.77 27.27
CA LEU A 447 -12.98 5.06 26.58
C LEU A 447 -13.65 3.75 26.17
N VAL A 448 -14.95 3.61 26.44
CA VAL A 448 -15.77 2.50 25.93
C VAL A 448 -16.76 3.09 24.94
N SER A 449 -16.65 2.74 23.69
CA SER A 449 -17.46 3.27 22.61
C SER A 449 -18.43 2.20 22.09
N THR A 450 -19.73 2.51 22.14
CA THR A 450 -20.73 1.73 21.43
C THR A 450 -20.81 2.26 20.00
N ILE A 451 -20.58 1.38 19.02
CA ILE A 451 -20.64 1.72 17.60
C ILE A 451 -22.05 1.43 17.12
N VAL A 452 -22.70 2.44 16.54
CA VAL A 452 -24.11 2.39 16.13
C VAL A 452 -24.22 2.68 14.64
N PRO A 453 -24.80 1.76 13.85
CA PRO A 453 -25.05 2.01 12.44
C PRO A 453 -26.10 3.12 12.28
N ASP A 454 -25.88 4.01 11.33
CA ASP A 454 -26.74 5.16 11.09
C ASP A 454 -27.12 5.24 9.61
N ALA A 455 -28.34 4.85 9.29
CA ALA A 455 -28.90 4.93 7.95
C ALA A 455 -29.05 6.37 7.44
N ALA A 456 -29.15 7.36 8.35
CA ALA A 456 -29.27 8.76 8.01
C ALA A 456 -27.92 9.49 7.93
N TYR A 457 -26.80 8.81 8.19
CA TYR A 457 -25.46 9.42 8.30
C TYR A 457 -25.13 10.36 7.13
N PHE A 458 -25.30 9.90 5.89
CA PHE A 458 -25.03 10.73 4.71
C PHE A 458 -26.11 11.77 4.47
N SER A 459 -27.39 11.40 4.60
CA SER A 459 -28.50 12.34 4.38
C SER A 459 -28.50 13.48 5.39
N ASP A 460 -28.11 13.23 6.62
CA ASP A 460 -27.96 14.27 7.65
C ASP A 460 -26.85 15.27 7.29
N ARG A 461 -25.69 14.75 6.82
CA ARG A 461 -24.57 15.60 6.38
C ARG A 461 -24.93 16.40 5.11
N ASP A 462 -25.57 15.77 4.14
CA ASP A 462 -26.05 16.43 2.92
C ASP A 462 -27.11 17.50 3.23
N ALA A 463 -27.97 17.27 4.21
CA ALA A 463 -28.95 18.26 4.67
C ALA A 463 -28.27 19.48 5.29
N VAL A 464 -27.22 19.28 6.10
CA VAL A 464 -26.42 20.37 6.66
C VAL A 464 -25.73 21.17 5.56
N GLU A 465 -25.08 20.50 4.60
CA GLU A 465 -24.41 21.14 3.44
C GLU A 465 -25.43 21.95 2.62
N SER A 466 -26.57 21.32 2.30
CA SER A 466 -27.64 21.97 1.52
C SER A 466 -28.22 23.19 2.21
N ALA A 467 -28.43 23.13 3.54
CA ALA A 467 -28.90 24.26 4.31
C ALA A 467 -27.88 25.42 4.32
N ARG A 468 -26.58 25.14 4.46
CA ARG A 468 -25.52 26.16 4.38
C ARG A 468 -25.47 26.80 2.99
N LEU A 469 -25.54 26.00 1.92
CA LEU A 469 -25.57 26.50 0.55
C LEU A 469 -26.81 27.35 0.26
N ALA A 470 -27.98 26.94 0.76
CA ALA A 470 -29.21 27.73 0.65
C ALA A 470 -29.09 29.06 1.38
N GLN A 471 -28.55 29.05 2.61
CA GLN A 471 -28.29 30.26 3.36
C GLN A 471 -27.29 31.20 2.65
N ALA A 472 -26.18 30.65 2.16
CA ALA A 472 -25.19 31.40 1.41
C ALA A 472 -25.81 31.99 0.12
N SER A 473 -26.55 31.18 -0.64
CA SER A 473 -27.23 31.61 -1.88
C SER A 473 -28.21 32.76 -1.65
N ALA A 474 -28.94 32.78 -0.51
CA ALA A 474 -29.86 33.84 -0.15
C ALA A 474 -29.15 35.15 0.23
N GLN A 475 -27.89 35.08 0.64
CA GLN A 475 -27.06 36.22 1.03
C GLN A 475 -26.20 36.76 -0.14
N LEU A 476 -26.03 36.01 -1.21
CA LEU A 476 -25.23 36.43 -2.35
C LEU A 476 -25.83 37.66 -3.03
N THR A 477 -25.02 38.70 -3.15
CA THR A 477 -25.31 39.87 -3.98
C THR A 477 -25.08 39.60 -5.46
N ASP A 478 -25.54 40.43 -6.35
CA ASP A 478 -25.23 40.34 -7.78
C ASP A 478 -23.69 40.46 -8.02
N ALA A 479 -23.00 41.23 -7.20
CA ALA A 479 -21.55 41.34 -7.27
C ALA A 479 -20.85 40.03 -6.86
N ASP A 480 -21.36 39.30 -5.86
CA ASP A 480 -20.81 38.00 -5.46
C ASP A 480 -21.03 36.94 -6.56
N ARG A 481 -22.22 36.90 -7.15
CA ARG A 481 -22.53 36.03 -8.31
C ARG A 481 -21.60 36.32 -9.48
N ALA A 482 -21.40 37.59 -9.81
CA ALA A 482 -20.49 38.02 -10.86
C ALA A 482 -19.03 37.62 -10.55
N ARG A 483 -18.61 37.72 -9.31
CA ARG A 483 -17.28 37.30 -8.84
C ARG A 483 -17.12 35.76 -9.00
N ILE A 484 -18.07 34.95 -8.55
CA ILE A 484 -18.03 33.49 -8.70
C ILE A 484 -17.92 33.10 -10.18
N ALA A 485 -18.70 33.76 -11.06
CA ALA A 485 -18.61 33.52 -12.50
C ALA A 485 -17.25 33.93 -13.08
N ALA A 486 -16.69 35.09 -12.63
CA ALA A 486 -15.39 35.57 -13.05
C ALA A 486 -14.26 34.63 -12.58
N ASP A 487 -14.31 34.15 -11.33
CA ASP A 487 -13.38 33.17 -10.76
C ASP A 487 -13.40 31.86 -11.55
N THR A 488 -14.57 31.37 -11.96
CA THR A 488 -14.72 30.17 -12.78
C THR A 488 -14.04 30.37 -14.14
N VAL A 489 -14.30 31.48 -14.83
CA VAL A 489 -13.65 31.76 -16.11
C VAL A 489 -12.15 31.94 -15.98
N ALA A 490 -11.69 32.61 -14.91
CA ALA A 490 -10.26 32.80 -14.65
C ALA A 490 -9.57 31.47 -14.36
N LEU A 491 -10.21 30.59 -13.61
CA LEU A 491 -9.69 29.25 -13.31
C LEU A 491 -9.59 28.38 -14.57
N GLU A 492 -10.63 28.37 -15.41
CA GLU A 492 -10.60 27.65 -16.68
C GLU A 492 -9.49 28.17 -17.63
N ALA A 493 -9.27 29.48 -17.66
CA ALA A 493 -8.17 30.07 -18.40
C ALA A 493 -6.81 29.68 -17.82
N HIS A 494 -6.70 29.71 -16.48
CA HIS A 494 -5.49 29.29 -15.75
C HIS A 494 -5.14 27.82 -16.04
N GLN A 495 -6.12 26.95 -16.04
CA GLN A 495 -5.95 25.51 -16.35
C GLN A 495 -5.45 25.26 -17.78
N LYS A 496 -5.84 26.11 -18.74
CA LYS A 496 -5.43 26.03 -20.14
C LYS A 496 -4.12 26.75 -20.45
N THR A 497 -3.58 27.51 -19.50
CA THR A 497 -2.34 28.29 -19.71
C THR A 497 -1.14 27.35 -19.82
N ALA A 498 -0.48 27.40 -20.98
CA ALA A 498 0.80 26.73 -21.15
C ALA A 498 1.86 27.39 -20.26
N PHE A 499 2.71 26.60 -19.62
CA PHE A 499 3.82 27.10 -18.82
C PHE A 499 5.16 26.73 -19.47
N ASP A 500 6.17 27.56 -19.20
CA ASP A 500 7.53 27.27 -19.64
C ASP A 500 8.13 26.15 -18.79
N SER A 501 8.08 24.95 -19.32
CA SER A 501 8.63 23.75 -18.68
C SER A 501 10.17 23.75 -18.61
N GLN A 502 10.85 24.62 -19.37
CA GLN A 502 12.32 24.72 -19.40
C GLN A 502 12.89 25.23 -18.07
N VAL A 503 12.07 25.86 -17.24
CA VAL A 503 12.47 26.30 -15.89
C VAL A 503 12.75 25.11 -14.96
N LEU A 504 12.05 23.96 -15.18
CA LEU A 504 12.23 22.77 -14.37
C LEU A 504 13.42 21.93 -14.85
N PRO A 505 14.21 21.38 -13.92
CA PRO A 505 15.25 20.43 -14.28
C PRO A 505 14.66 19.15 -14.87
N ARG A 506 15.45 18.39 -15.60
CA ARG A 506 15.05 17.10 -16.16
C ARG A 506 16.21 16.14 -16.30
N ILE A 507 15.92 14.86 -16.27
CA ILE A 507 16.82 13.78 -16.69
C ILE A 507 16.50 13.45 -18.15
N ARG A 508 17.52 13.17 -18.93
CA ARG A 508 17.43 12.80 -20.36
C ARG A 508 17.83 11.34 -20.55
N PRO A 509 17.42 10.70 -21.65
CA PRO A 509 17.85 9.34 -21.97
C PRO A 509 19.38 9.14 -22.02
N GLY A 510 20.14 10.19 -22.35
CA GLY A 510 21.61 10.17 -22.35
C GLY A 510 22.26 10.24 -20.96
N ASP A 511 21.51 10.63 -19.94
CA ASP A 511 22.00 10.79 -18.56
C ASP A 511 21.92 9.46 -17.77
N VAL A 512 21.13 8.48 -18.26
CA VAL A 512 20.89 7.20 -17.55
C VAL A 512 21.75 6.08 -18.12
N SER A 513 22.04 5.06 -17.30
CA SER A 513 22.81 3.88 -17.72
C SER A 513 22.11 3.14 -18.85
N THR A 514 22.89 2.69 -19.84
CA THR A 514 22.42 1.79 -20.91
C THR A 514 22.26 0.35 -20.44
N GLN A 515 22.89 -0.02 -19.33
CA GLN A 515 22.86 -1.35 -18.75
C GLN A 515 21.75 -1.47 -17.71
N PRO A 516 20.95 -2.55 -17.73
CA PRO A 516 20.00 -2.81 -16.66
C PRO A 516 20.73 -3.19 -15.37
N ARG A 517 20.08 -2.99 -14.22
CA ARG A 517 20.60 -3.48 -12.93
C ARG A 517 20.79 -4.99 -12.96
N ALA A 518 21.94 -5.43 -12.43
CA ALA A 518 22.26 -6.86 -12.32
C ALA A 518 21.28 -7.54 -11.34
N LEU A 519 20.89 -8.75 -11.69
CA LEU A 519 20.10 -9.65 -10.84
C LEU A 519 20.90 -10.92 -10.56
N PRO A 520 20.61 -11.63 -9.44
CA PRO A 520 21.19 -12.93 -9.18
C PRO A 520 20.94 -13.89 -10.36
N ALA A 521 22.01 -14.50 -10.87
CA ALA A 521 21.96 -15.42 -11.99
C ALA A 521 21.63 -16.83 -11.50
N PHE A 522 20.74 -17.51 -12.21
CA PHE A 522 20.36 -18.89 -11.96
C PHE A 522 20.93 -19.80 -13.07
N ALA A 523 21.31 -21.00 -12.68
CA ALA A 523 21.71 -22.06 -13.59
C ALA A 523 21.15 -23.39 -13.06
N PRO A 524 20.87 -24.38 -13.94
CA PRO A 524 20.44 -25.70 -13.49
C PRO A 524 21.46 -26.31 -12.52
N THR A 525 20.99 -26.82 -11.38
CA THR A 525 21.80 -27.57 -10.39
C THR A 525 21.33 -29.04 -10.34
N ALA A 526 22.17 -29.97 -9.94
CA ALA A 526 21.80 -31.38 -9.92
C ALA A 526 20.71 -31.71 -8.90
N ASP A 527 20.65 -30.95 -7.82
CA ASP A 527 19.73 -31.11 -6.70
C ASP A 527 18.57 -30.10 -6.74
N ASP A 528 18.59 -29.16 -7.69
CA ASP A 528 17.63 -28.06 -7.84
C ASP A 528 17.56 -27.14 -6.60
N ILE A 529 18.71 -26.98 -5.93
CA ILE A 529 18.87 -26.09 -4.77
C ILE A 529 19.77 -24.91 -5.15
N HIS A 530 19.29 -23.70 -4.91
CA HIS A 530 19.96 -22.45 -5.27
C HIS A 530 20.21 -21.61 -4.01
N ALA A 531 21.46 -21.27 -3.76
CA ALA A 531 21.85 -20.49 -2.57
C ALA A 531 22.55 -19.18 -2.96
N PHE A 532 22.21 -18.09 -2.28
CA PHE A 532 22.70 -16.75 -2.56
C PHE A 532 23.19 -16.05 -1.30
N SER A 533 24.30 -15.32 -1.45
CA SER A 533 24.74 -14.34 -0.45
C SER A 533 24.17 -12.97 -0.83
N ILE A 534 23.37 -12.37 0.08
CA ILE A 534 22.68 -11.10 -0.13
C ILE A 534 22.84 -10.17 1.08
N GLY A 535 22.66 -8.87 0.89
CA GLY A 535 22.62 -7.88 1.97
C GLY A 535 21.28 -7.93 2.73
N SER A 536 21.11 -8.87 3.65
CA SER A 536 19.83 -9.17 4.30
C SER A 536 19.72 -8.71 5.75
N ASN A 537 20.68 -7.91 6.27
CA ASN A 537 20.70 -7.46 7.67
C ASN A 537 20.57 -8.59 8.70
N GLY A 538 21.11 -9.79 8.37
CA GLY A 538 21.05 -10.98 9.23
C GLY A 538 19.71 -11.73 9.17
N ILE A 539 18.87 -11.47 8.18
CA ILE A 539 17.69 -12.27 7.87
C ILE A 539 18.09 -13.36 6.88
N SER A 540 17.67 -14.59 7.13
CA SER A 540 17.77 -15.72 6.22
C SER A 540 16.40 -16.04 5.66
N SER A 541 16.34 -16.33 4.36
CA SER A 541 15.12 -16.60 3.61
C SER A 541 15.22 -17.93 2.89
N ALA A 542 14.18 -18.74 2.98
CA ALA A 542 14.03 -19.95 2.18
C ALA A 542 12.67 -20.03 1.50
N SER A 543 12.66 -20.58 0.30
CA SER A 543 11.43 -20.94 -0.40
C SER A 543 11.54 -22.32 -1.00
N ILE A 544 10.49 -23.10 -0.87
CA ILE A 544 10.26 -24.33 -1.59
C ILE A 544 9.29 -24.03 -2.72
N VAL A 545 9.63 -24.37 -3.96
CA VAL A 545 8.88 -24.02 -5.17
C VAL A 545 8.45 -25.27 -5.90
N TYR A 546 7.14 -25.49 -6.01
CA TYR A 546 6.55 -26.60 -6.75
C TYR A 546 5.99 -26.11 -8.09
N ASP A 547 6.33 -26.79 -9.18
CA ASP A 547 5.69 -26.56 -10.49
C ASP A 547 4.32 -27.23 -10.50
N VAL A 548 3.27 -26.44 -10.37
CA VAL A 548 1.88 -26.93 -10.32
C VAL A 548 1.13 -26.70 -11.64
N SER A 549 1.83 -26.46 -12.73
CA SER A 549 1.27 -26.19 -14.06
C SER A 549 0.42 -27.35 -14.59
N ALA A 550 0.67 -28.57 -14.12
CA ALA A 550 -0.10 -29.75 -14.50
C ALA A 550 -1.50 -29.83 -13.85
N ILE A 551 -1.80 -28.99 -12.85
CA ILE A 551 -3.12 -28.94 -12.22
C ILE A 551 -4.14 -28.40 -13.25
N PRO A 552 -5.23 -29.15 -13.51
CA PRO A 552 -6.22 -28.75 -14.52
C PRO A 552 -6.90 -27.42 -14.21
N ALA A 553 -7.31 -26.66 -15.23
CA ALA A 553 -7.96 -25.36 -15.06
C ALA A 553 -9.23 -25.42 -14.19
N ALA A 554 -9.96 -26.52 -14.21
CA ALA A 554 -11.12 -26.73 -13.33
C ALA A 554 -10.77 -26.74 -11.83
N ASP A 555 -9.52 -27.00 -11.49
CA ASP A 555 -9.01 -27.07 -10.13
C ASP A 555 -8.28 -25.80 -9.66
N TRP A 556 -8.06 -24.80 -10.54
CA TRP A 556 -7.40 -23.55 -10.16
C TRP A 556 -8.06 -22.82 -8.98
N PRO A 557 -9.39 -22.73 -8.88
CA PRO A 557 -10.01 -22.13 -7.69
C PRO A 557 -9.74 -22.91 -6.40
N TRP A 558 -9.62 -24.24 -6.47
CA TRP A 558 -9.25 -25.09 -5.32
C TRP A 558 -7.78 -24.90 -4.92
N LEU A 559 -6.91 -24.75 -5.90
CA LEU A 559 -5.49 -24.43 -5.67
C LEU A 559 -5.34 -23.06 -4.97
N ALA A 560 -6.08 -22.06 -5.43
CA ALA A 560 -6.11 -20.75 -4.78
C ALA A 560 -6.69 -20.83 -3.35
N LEU A 561 -7.75 -21.57 -3.14
CA LEU A 561 -8.32 -21.78 -1.80
C LEU A 561 -7.32 -22.48 -0.88
N TYR A 562 -6.60 -23.50 -1.38
CA TYR A 562 -5.55 -24.18 -0.64
C TYR A 562 -4.48 -23.19 -0.15
N THR A 563 -3.96 -22.33 -1.02
CA THR A 563 -2.94 -21.35 -0.64
C THR A 563 -3.43 -20.33 0.37
N GLN A 564 -4.71 -19.99 0.34
CA GLN A 564 -5.31 -19.00 1.23
C GLN A 564 -5.63 -19.55 2.63
N LEU A 565 -5.87 -20.85 2.74
CA LEU A 565 -6.33 -21.46 4.00
C LEU A 565 -5.25 -22.31 4.68
N ARG A 566 -4.20 -22.74 3.96
CA ARG A 566 -3.28 -23.78 4.44
C ARG A 566 -2.57 -23.42 5.74
N ASP A 567 -2.20 -22.17 5.91
CA ASP A 567 -1.51 -21.69 7.12
C ASP A 567 -2.44 -21.38 8.29
N ASP A 568 -3.74 -21.32 8.05
CA ASP A 568 -4.81 -21.18 9.06
C ASP A 568 -5.38 -22.52 9.55
N LEU A 569 -4.90 -23.65 9.01
CA LEU A 569 -5.28 -25.00 9.39
C LEU A 569 -4.18 -25.69 10.20
N GLY A 570 -4.58 -26.73 10.96
CA GLY A 570 -3.70 -27.48 11.82
C GLY A 570 -2.66 -28.35 11.09
N LEU A 571 -1.83 -28.99 11.91
CA LEU A 571 -0.87 -30.01 11.52
C LEU A 571 -1.25 -31.35 12.14
N GLU A 572 -0.71 -32.45 11.62
CA GLU A 572 -0.98 -33.76 12.22
C GLU A 572 -0.60 -33.75 13.71
N GLY A 573 -1.57 -34.06 14.57
CA GLY A 573 -1.42 -34.05 16.02
C GLY A 573 -1.54 -32.70 16.71
N GLN A 574 -1.78 -31.62 15.96
CA GLN A 574 -1.98 -30.25 16.49
C GLN A 574 -3.22 -29.62 15.84
N ASP A 575 -4.05 -28.94 16.64
CA ASP A 575 -5.12 -28.13 16.07
C ASP A 575 -4.57 -26.83 15.46
N TYR A 576 -5.45 -26.07 14.76
CA TYR A 576 -5.07 -24.82 14.10
C TYR A 576 -4.44 -23.80 15.05
N ALA A 577 -4.92 -23.72 16.30
CA ALA A 577 -4.42 -22.77 17.27
C ALA A 577 -3.03 -23.19 17.79
N GLU A 578 -2.85 -24.48 18.07
CA GLU A 578 -1.56 -25.06 18.48
C GLU A 578 -0.52 -24.95 17.36
N ALA A 579 -0.91 -25.27 16.12
CA ALA A 579 -0.04 -25.18 14.94
C ALA A 579 0.35 -23.72 14.63
N GLY A 580 -0.60 -22.78 14.70
CA GLY A 580 -0.37 -21.34 14.51
C GLY A 580 0.57 -20.78 15.57
N ALA A 581 0.32 -21.06 16.85
CA ALA A 581 1.18 -20.65 17.95
C ALA A 581 2.59 -21.27 17.85
N TRP A 582 2.68 -22.56 17.46
CA TRP A 582 3.97 -23.21 17.22
C TRP A 582 4.72 -22.53 16.07
N ARG A 583 4.09 -22.30 14.91
CA ARG A 583 4.69 -21.59 13.77
C ARG A 583 5.21 -20.21 14.15
N GLN A 584 4.38 -19.43 14.86
CA GLN A 584 4.77 -18.09 15.30
C GLN A 584 5.98 -18.12 16.24
N ARG A 585 6.09 -19.14 17.12
CA ARG A 585 7.27 -19.34 17.95
C ARG A 585 8.51 -19.74 17.16
N MET A 586 8.34 -20.36 15.99
CA MET A 586 9.46 -20.83 15.16
C MET A 586 9.99 -19.76 14.21
N VAL A 587 9.11 -19.06 13.48
CA VAL A 587 9.53 -18.12 12.45
C VAL A 587 8.63 -16.87 12.43
N PRO A 588 9.19 -15.68 12.23
CA PRO A 588 8.42 -14.42 12.14
C PRO A 588 7.66 -14.25 10.81
N SER A 589 8.04 -14.99 9.76
CA SER A 589 7.41 -14.86 8.44
C SER A 589 7.31 -16.23 7.78
N PHE A 590 6.08 -16.55 7.37
CA PHE A 590 5.75 -17.78 6.65
C PHE A 590 4.56 -17.51 5.71
N GLY A 591 4.45 -18.24 4.60
CA GLY A 591 3.27 -18.13 3.74
C GLY A 591 3.40 -18.92 2.45
N PHE A 592 2.23 -19.03 1.79
CA PHE A 592 2.04 -19.66 0.49
C PHE A 592 1.74 -18.59 -0.57
N ASP A 593 2.28 -18.74 -1.77
CA ASP A 593 2.07 -17.81 -2.87
C ASP A 593 1.99 -18.54 -4.21
N LEU A 594 1.05 -18.14 -5.08
CA LEU A 594 0.94 -18.64 -6.45
C LEU A 594 1.54 -17.61 -7.41
N GLN A 595 2.51 -18.04 -8.17
CA GLN A 595 3.22 -17.22 -9.15
C GLN A 595 2.96 -17.74 -10.57
N PRO A 596 1.88 -17.28 -11.24
CA PRO A 596 1.65 -17.61 -12.63
C PRO A 596 2.50 -16.73 -13.54
N PHE A 597 3.02 -17.32 -14.63
CA PHE A 597 3.70 -16.56 -15.68
C PHE A 597 3.56 -17.24 -17.04
N GLN A 598 3.61 -16.41 -18.08
CA GLN A 598 3.53 -16.88 -19.46
C GLN A 598 4.93 -17.07 -20.02
N LEU A 599 5.15 -18.19 -20.67
CA LEU A 599 6.39 -18.46 -21.38
C LEU A 599 6.40 -17.74 -22.74
N PRO A 600 7.58 -17.55 -23.38
CA PRO A 600 7.67 -16.89 -24.68
C PRO A 600 6.84 -17.54 -25.80
N ASP A 601 6.56 -18.84 -25.71
CA ASP A 601 5.69 -19.57 -26.63
C ASP A 601 4.19 -19.44 -26.32
N GLY A 602 3.84 -18.66 -25.27
CA GLY A 602 2.47 -18.45 -24.82
C GLY A 602 1.96 -19.46 -23.78
N ALA A 603 2.70 -20.51 -23.46
CA ALA A 603 2.28 -21.50 -22.47
C ALA A 603 2.24 -20.92 -21.05
N LEU A 604 1.24 -21.31 -20.27
CA LEU A 604 1.11 -20.95 -18.87
C LEU A 604 1.99 -21.84 -17.99
N ARG A 605 2.72 -21.24 -17.07
CA ARG A 605 3.41 -21.92 -15.98
C ARG A 605 2.94 -21.35 -14.65
N ILE A 606 2.80 -22.22 -13.64
CA ILE A 606 2.34 -21.84 -12.31
C ILE A 606 3.29 -22.45 -11.29
N ASP A 607 3.98 -21.60 -10.53
CA ASP A 607 4.79 -22.00 -9.39
C ASP A 607 3.99 -21.76 -8.11
N LEU A 608 3.87 -22.78 -7.26
CA LEU A 608 3.47 -22.63 -5.86
C LEU A 608 4.74 -22.47 -5.02
N THR A 609 4.85 -21.35 -4.35
CA THR A 609 5.98 -21.02 -3.48
C THR A 609 5.56 -21.06 -2.02
N VAL A 610 6.26 -21.85 -1.20
CA VAL A 610 6.12 -21.86 0.26
C VAL A 610 7.38 -21.25 0.85
N SER A 611 7.25 -20.15 1.56
CA SER A 611 8.38 -19.35 2.04
C SER A 611 8.38 -19.23 3.55
N ALA A 612 9.58 -19.27 4.13
CA ALA A 612 9.80 -18.92 5.53
C ALA A 612 11.04 -18.03 5.65
N ASN A 613 10.98 -17.02 6.52
CA ASN A 613 12.11 -16.15 6.80
C ASN A 613 12.27 -16.02 8.31
N ALA A 614 13.52 -15.96 8.76
CA ALA A 614 13.84 -15.77 10.18
C ALA A 614 15.21 -15.11 10.35
N LEU A 615 15.59 -14.83 11.57
CA LEU A 615 16.94 -14.38 11.87
C LEU A 615 17.95 -15.52 11.62
N ARG A 616 19.20 -15.20 11.32
CA ARG A 616 20.26 -16.15 10.95
C ARG A 616 20.48 -17.28 11.93
N GLU A 617 20.26 -17.04 13.20
CA GLU A 617 20.38 -18.02 14.28
C GLU A 617 19.25 -19.06 14.31
N GLU A 618 18.23 -18.93 13.45
CA GLU A 618 17.01 -19.74 13.46
C GLU A 618 16.83 -20.60 12.20
N HIS A 619 17.90 -20.94 11.49
CA HIS A 619 17.84 -21.75 10.26
C HIS A 619 17.11 -23.08 10.44
N ALA A 620 17.33 -23.76 11.59
CA ALA A 620 16.65 -25.01 11.91
C ALA A 620 15.12 -24.84 12.02
N ASN A 621 14.67 -23.67 12.50
CA ASN A 621 13.26 -23.35 12.62
C ASN A 621 12.62 -23.16 11.24
N ILE A 622 13.32 -22.49 10.31
CA ILE A 622 12.87 -22.34 8.90
C ILE A 622 12.61 -23.72 8.30
N VAL A 623 13.58 -24.62 8.42
CA VAL A 623 13.48 -25.98 7.87
C VAL A 623 12.33 -26.75 8.51
N ALA A 624 12.22 -26.69 9.84
CA ALA A 624 11.17 -27.41 10.58
C ALA A 624 9.75 -26.95 10.22
N VAL A 625 9.56 -25.62 10.00
CA VAL A 625 8.26 -25.08 9.61
C VAL A 625 7.90 -25.48 8.19
N LEU A 626 8.82 -25.32 7.24
CA LEU A 626 8.61 -25.71 5.85
C LEU A 626 8.28 -27.21 5.75
N ASP A 627 9.02 -28.08 6.43
CA ASP A 627 8.77 -29.52 6.50
C ASP A 627 7.38 -29.83 7.08
N ALA A 628 7.06 -29.27 8.25
CA ALA A 628 5.81 -29.56 8.94
C ALA A 628 4.58 -29.20 8.09
N TYR A 629 4.59 -28.05 7.45
CA TYR A 629 3.47 -27.59 6.65
C TYR A 629 3.31 -28.35 5.33
N MET A 630 4.38 -28.95 4.80
CA MET A 630 4.33 -29.76 3.57
C MET A 630 4.16 -31.24 3.82
N GLU A 631 4.70 -31.80 4.93
CA GLU A 631 4.65 -33.23 5.15
C GLU A 631 3.55 -33.68 6.13
N ARG A 632 3.01 -32.79 6.95
CA ARG A 632 2.06 -33.12 8.02
C ARG A 632 0.77 -32.26 7.99
N PRO A 633 0.09 -32.14 6.84
CA PRO A 633 -1.10 -31.32 6.73
C PRO A 633 -2.30 -31.94 7.48
N ARG A 634 -3.17 -31.08 8.01
CA ARG A 634 -4.44 -31.48 8.60
C ARG A 634 -5.59 -30.71 7.97
N PHE A 635 -6.61 -31.41 7.47
CA PHE A 635 -7.77 -30.82 6.78
C PHE A 635 -9.11 -31.19 7.43
N ASP A 636 -9.11 -31.98 8.51
CA ASP A 636 -10.32 -32.54 9.14
C ASP A 636 -10.93 -31.66 10.23
N GLU A 637 -10.48 -30.43 10.41
CA GLU A 637 -10.96 -29.47 11.40
C GLU A 637 -12.26 -28.80 10.92
N ALA A 638 -13.36 -29.54 10.90
CA ALA A 638 -14.62 -29.13 10.28
C ALA A 638 -15.17 -27.78 10.81
N VAL A 639 -15.03 -27.49 12.12
CA VAL A 639 -15.51 -26.24 12.72
C VAL A 639 -14.66 -25.06 12.23
N ARG A 640 -13.33 -25.20 12.27
CA ARG A 640 -12.39 -24.18 11.80
C ARG A 640 -12.56 -23.93 10.31
N LEU A 641 -12.61 -24.99 9.51
CA LEU A 641 -12.76 -24.89 8.07
C LEU A 641 -14.05 -24.17 7.68
N ARG A 642 -15.18 -24.51 8.34
CA ARG A 642 -16.45 -23.80 8.15
C ARG A 642 -16.28 -22.31 8.42
N TYR A 643 -15.74 -21.93 9.56
CA TYR A 643 -15.49 -20.54 9.94
C TYR A 643 -14.68 -19.79 8.88
N LEU A 644 -13.60 -20.39 8.40
CA LEU A 644 -12.74 -19.77 7.37
C LEU A 644 -13.48 -19.58 6.04
N LEU A 645 -14.31 -20.54 5.65
CA LEU A 645 -15.13 -20.46 4.43
C LEU A 645 -16.20 -19.38 4.53
N GLU A 646 -16.93 -19.33 5.64
CA GLU A 646 -17.95 -18.30 5.90
C GLU A 646 -17.33 -16.90 5.87
N ARG A 647 -16.21 -16.71 6.59
CA ARG A 647 -15.47 -15.45 6.60
C ARG A 647 -14.95 -15.04 5.21
N LYS A 648 -14.42 -15.99 4.42
CA LYS A 648 -13.99 -15.71 3.05
C LYS A 648 -15.15 -15.25 2.17
N VAL A 649 -16.30 -15.91 2.28
CA VAL A 649 -17.51 -15.56 1.53
C VAL A 649 -17.97 -14.15 1.91
N GLU A 650 -18.08 -13.86 3.19
CA GLU A 650 -18.46 -12.54 3.71
C GLU A 650 -17.50 -11.44 3.22
N ASN A 651 -16.20 -11.61 3.42
CA ASN A 651 -15.20 -10.63 2.98
C ASN A 651 -15.31 -10.36 1.47
N THR A 652 -15.50 -11.41 0.66
CA THR A 652 -15.66 -11.24 -0.79
C THR A 652 -16.90 -10.41 -1.14
N LEU A 653 -18.02 -10.63 -0.46
CA LEU A 653 -19.27 -9.87 -0.67
C LEU A 653 -19.11 -8.41 -0.22
N ASP A 654 -18.43 -8.19 0.87
CA ASP A 654 -18.16 -6.84 1.41
C ASP A 654 -17.29 -6.01 0.47
N ASP A 655 -16.31 -6.64 -0.18
CA ASP A 655 -15.34 -5.96 -1.03
C ASP A 655 -15.83 -5.75 -2.47
N LEU A 656 -16.98 -6.28 -2.89
CA LEU A 656 -17.41 -6.25 -4.29
C LEU A 656 -17.39 -4.86 -4.93
N ALA A 657 -17.90 -3.85 -4.24
CA ALA A 657 -17.94 -2.49 -4.76
C ALA A 657 -16.57 -1.81 -4.74
N GLN A 658 -15.77 -2.07 -3.70
CA GLN A 658 -14.43 -1.49 -3.55
C GLN A 658 -13.43 -2.13 -4.52
N ALA A 659 -13.58 -3.43 -4.80
CA ALA A 659 -12.76 -4.17 -5.76
C ALA A 659 -13.18 -3.96 -7.22
N GLY A 660 -14.11 -3.07 -7.52
CA GLY A 660 -14.66 -2.85 -8.87
C GLY A 660 -13.61 -2.60 -9.95
N SER A 661 -12.58 -1.79 -9.64
CA SER A 661 -11.45 -1.55 -10.54
C SER A 661 -10.65 -2.83 -10.84
N HIS A 662 -10.43 -3.68 -9.82
CA HIS A 662 -9.75 -4.95 -9.95
C HIS A 662 -10.54 -5.91 -10.85
N TYR A 663 -11.84 -6.07 -10.60
CA TYR A 663 -12.70 -6.94 -11.41
C TYR A 663 -12.76 -6.51 -12.87
N ALA A 664 -12.90 -5.21 -13.14
CA ALA A 664 -12.90 -4.69 -14.50
C ALA A 664 -11.56 -4.96 -15.22
N SER A 665 -10.43 -4.75 -14.53
CA SER A 665 -9.09 -5.04 -15.06
C SER A 665 -8.84 -6.52 -15.35
N MET A 666 -9.35 -7.43 -14.49
CA MET A 666 -9.26 -8.87 -14.73
C MET A 666 -10.14 -9.29 -15.91
N ALA A 667 -11.39 -8.87 -15.94
CA ALA A 667 -12.33 -9.22 -17.00
C ALA A 667 -11.85 -8.78 -18.39
N VAL A 668 -11.29 -7.57 -18.51
CA VAL A 668 -10.83 -7.02 -19.80
C VAL A 668 -9.64 -7.82 -20.34
N SER A 669 -8.77 -8.31 -19.48
CA SER A 669 -7.51 -8.96 -19.86
C SER A 669 -7.58 -10.50 -19.92
N ALA A 670 -8.52 -11.12 -19.22
CA ALA A 670 -8.67 -12.58 -19.15
C ALA A 670 -8.71 -13.28 -20.53
N PRO A 671 -9.45 -12.79 -21.55
CA PRO A 671 -9.51 -13.45 -22.85
C PRO A 671 -8.23 -13.26 -23.71
N LEU A 672 -7.29 -12.39 -23.29
CA LEU A 672 -6.16 -11.97 -24.12
C LEU A 672 -4.87 -12.78 -23.86
N ALA A 673 -4.74 -13.45 -22.69
CA ALA A 673 -3.56 -14.21 -22.34
C ALA A 673 -3.90 -15.31 -21.34
N GLN A 674 -3.23 -16.49 -21.42
CA GLN A 674 -3.50 -17.61 -20.51
C GLN A 674 -3.21 -17.29 -19.04
N VAL A 675 -2.15 -16.54 -18.78
CA VAL A 675 -1.84 -16.08 -17.43
C VAL A 675 -2.94 -15.17 -16.87
N ARG A 676 -3.59 -14.39 -17.72
CA ARG A 676 -4.70 -13.51 -17.33
C ARG A 676 -5.99 -14.31 -17.08
N ALA A 677 -6.24 -15.34 -17.90
CA ALA A 677 -7.35 -16.28 -17.65
C ALA A 677 -7.19 -17.02 -16.32
N PHE A 678 -5.97 -17.44 -15.98
CA PHE A 678 -5.68 -18.03 -14.67
C PHE A 678 -5.96 -17.03 -13.54
N GLN A 679 -5.46 -15.80 -13.65
CA GLN A 679 -5.68 -14.75 -12.65
C GLN A 679 -7.17 -14.44 -12.44
N ASP A 680 -7.96 -14.38 -13.51
CA ASP A 680 -9.40 -14.22 -13.44
C ASP A 680 -10.10 -15.42 -12.75
N ALA A 681 -9.65 -16.64 -13.04
CA ALA A 681 -10.22 -17.84 -12.42
C ALA A 681 -9.99 -17.92 -10.90
N ILE A 682 -8.93 -17.29 -10.38
CA ILE A 682 -8.59 -17.34 -8.94
C ILE A 682 -8.93 -16.07 -8.17
N ALA A 683 -9.05 -14.92 -8.82
CA ALA A 683 -9.24 -13.63 -8.15
C ALA A 683 -10.14 -12.64 -8.92
N GLY A 684 -10.56 -12.94 -10.13
CA GLY A 684 -11.43 -12.08 -10.94
C GLY A 684 -12.92 -12.42 -10.83
N PRO A 685 -13.75 -11.87 -11.74
CA PRO A 685 -15.18 -12.18 -11.79
C PRO A 685 -15.50 -13.67 -11.89
N THR A 686 -14.69 -14.48 -12.60
CA THR A 686 -14.87 -15.93 -12.69
C THR A 686 -14.74 -16.61 -11.32
N ALA A 687 -13.88 -16.11 -10.43
CA ALA A 687 -13.72 -16.63 -9.07
C ALA A 687 -14.97 -16.42 -8.19
N LEU A 688 -15.82 -15.45 -8.49
CA LEU A 688 -17.06 -15.18 -7.73
C LEU A 688 -18.06 -16.34 -7.79
N ALA A 689 -18.15 -17.02 -8.92
CA ALA A 689 -18.98 -18.22 -9.02
C ALA A 689 -18.50 -19.35 -8.10
N PHE A 690 -17.17 -19.44 -7.89
CA PHE A 690 -16.62 -20.37 -6.91
C PHE A 690 -16.92 -19.93 -5.48
N ASN A 691 -16.94 -18.64 -5.19
CA ASN A 691 -17.35 -18.11 -3.89
C ASN A 691 -18.80 -18.48 -3.55
N ALA A 692 -19.72 -18.36 -4.51
CA ALA A 692 -21.12 -18.83 -4.36
C ALA A 692 -21.21 -20.33 -4.05
N ARG A 693 -20.35 -21.12 -4.70
CA ARG A 693 -20.23 -22.56 -4.40
C ARG A 693 -19.72 -22.81 -2.98
N LEU A 694 -18.72 -22.05 -2.53
CA LEU A 694 -18.19 -22.17 -1.17
C LEU A 694 -19.25 -21.83 -0.11
N LYS A 695 -20.08 -20.79 -0.34
CA LYS A 695 -21.23 -20.47 0.51
C LYS A 695 -22.16 -21.68 0.69
N THR A 696 -22.49 -22.35 -0.40
CA THR A 696 -23.34 -23.53 -0.37
C THR A 696 -22.70 -24.72 0.37
N LEU A 697 -21.39 -24.96 0.15
CA LEU A 697 -20.64 -26.03 0.81
C LEU A 697 -20.45 -25.76 2.30
N ALA A 698 -20.20 -24.53 2.72
CA ALA A 698 -20.06 -24.17 4.12
C ALA A 698 -21.34 -24.39 4.95
N ALA A 699 -22.50 -24.37 4.31
CA ALA A 699 -23.78 -24.46 4.99
C ALA A 699 -24.07 -25.88 5.58
N THR A 700 -23.36 -26.92 5.15
CA THR A 700 -23.62 -28.30 5.58
C THR A 700 -22.35 -29.03 6.03
N PRO A 701 -22.42 -29.95 7.00
CA PRO A 701 -21.26 -30.76 7.39
C PRO A 701 -20.66 -31.57 6.23
N GLU A 702 -21.50 -32.09 5.34
CA GLU A 702 -21.10 -32.87 4.16
C GLU A 702 -20.34 -31.98 3.17
N GLY A 703 -20.80 -30.74 3.00
CA GLY A 703 -20.10 -29.76 2.13
C GLY A 703 -18.74 -29.38 2.68
N VAL A 704 -18.62 -29.14 3.99
CA VAL A 704 -17.33 -28.89 4.64
C VAL A 704 -16.39 -30.09 4.49
N ALA A 705 -16.89 -31.31 4.67
CA ALA A 705 -16.10 -32.54 4.46
C ALA A 705 -15.65 -32.68 2.99
N GLN A 706 -16.46 -32.26 2.02
CA GLN A 706 -16.06 -32.21 0.62
C GLN A 706 -14.93 -31.20 0.39
N VAL A 707 -14.98 -30.00 0.98
CA VAL A 707 -13.90 -29.04 0.89
C VAL A 707 -12.61 -29.60 1.46
N ALA A 708 -12.66 -30.23 2.64
CA ALA A 708 -11.52 -30.91 3.26
C ALA A 708 -10.89 -31.96 2.32
N ALA A 709 -11.71 -32.78 1.68
CA ALA A 709 -11.26 -33.80 0.72
C ALA A 709 -10.61 -33.18 -0.53
N GLU A 710 -11.15 -32.07 -1.06
CA GLU A 710 -10.56 -31.35 -2.20
C GLU A 710 -9.23 -30.69 -1.84
N LEU A 711 -9.11 -30.07 -0.67
CA LEU A 711 -7.85 -29.52 -0.19
C LEU A 711 -6.78 -30.60 -0.02
N ALA A 712 -7.14 -31.76 0.53
CA ALA A 712 -6.25 -32.91 0.64
C ALA A 712 -5.82 -33.47 -0.74
N ARG A 713 -6.73 -33.50 -1.71
CA ARG A 713 -6.44 -33.92 -3.09
C ARG A 713 -5.46 -32.94 -3.76
N ILE A 714 -5.68 -31.63 -3.62
CA ILE A 714 -4.78 -30.59 -4.16
C ILE A 714 -3.40 -30.72 -3.50
N HIS A 715 -3.35 -30.87 -2.18
CA HIS A 715 -2.08 -31.07 -1.46
C HIS A 715 -1.30 -32.29 -2.00
N ALA A 716 -1.97 -33.42 -2.15
CA ALA A 716 -1.34 -34.64 -2.69
C ALA A 716 -0.77 -34.44 -4.12
N ALA A 717 -1.47 -33.64 -4.96
CA ALA A 717 -0.98 -33.31 -6.29
C ALA A 717 0.26 -32.39 -6.26
N ILE A 718 0.35 -31.49 -5.28
CA ILE A 718 1.49 -30.58 -5.07
C ILE A 718 2.72 -31.39 -4.64
N VAL A 719 2.62 -32.16 -3.57
CA VAL A 719 3.77 -32.89 -2.99
C VAL A 719 4.24 -34.08 -3.83
N ALA A 720 3.44 -34.48 -4.82
CA ALA A 720 3.87 -35.46 -5.82
C ALA A 720 4.94 -34.89 -6.79
N GLN A 721 5.11 -33.56 -6.83
CA GLN A 721 6.10 -32.85 -7.63
C GLN A 721 7.41 -32.74 -6.85
N ARG A 722 8.55 -32.81 -7.57
CA ARG A 722 9.84 -32.48 -6.96
C ARG A 722 9.97 -30.95 -6.84
N PRO A 723 10.22 -30.40 -5.65
CA PRO A 723 10.38 -28.96 -5.51
C PRO A 723 11.77 -28.48 -5.91
N SER A 724 11.86 -27.24 -6.37
CA SER A 724 13.09 -26.44 -6.37
C SER A 724 13.22 -25.69 -5.03
N MET A 725 14.42 -25.40 -4.59
CA MET A 725 14.67 -24.70 -3.32
C MET A 725 15.50 -23.44 -3.53
N LEU A 726 15.06 -22.34 -2.98
CA LEU A 726 15.74 -21.06 -3.02
C LEU A 726 16.16 -20.68 -1.59
N CYS A 727 17.44 -20.38 -1.38
CA CYS A 727 17.98 -19.96 -0.11
C CYS A 727 18.77 -18.67 -0.26
N ALA A 728 18.64 -17.76 0.68
CA ALA A 728 19.46 -16.55 0.70
C ALA A 728 19.69 -16.06 2.13
N GLY A 729 20.84 -15.42 2.34
CA GLY A 729 21.19 -14.82 3.60
C GLY A 729 22.48 -14.03 3.49
N SER A 730 22.93 -13.42 4.59
CA SER A 730 24.17 -12.67 4.64
C SER A 730 25.39 -13.60 4.68
N GLY A 731 26.44 -13.30 3.92
CA GLY A 731 27.64 -14.13 3.92
C GLY A 731 27.38 -15.56 3.47
N ASP A 732 27.63 -16.55 4.37
CA ASP A 732 27.42 -17.99 4.10
C ASP A 732 26.05 -18.53 4.57
N ASP A 733 25.22 -17.69 5.18
CA ASP A 733 23.93 -18.10 5.76
C ASP A 733 23.01 -18.80 4.74
N GLY A 734 22.95 -18.29 3.51
CA GLY A 734 22.16 -18.88 2.42
C GLY A 734 22.62 -20.30 2.05
N HIS A 735 23.94 -20.54 2.01
CA HIS A 735 24.50 -21.84 1.73
C HIS A 735 24.34 -22.83 2.91
N GLU A 736 24.42 -22.34 4.13
CA GLU A 736 24.14 -23.15 5.33
C GLU A 736 22.68 -23.61 5.34
N LEU A 737 21.75 -22.70 5.07
CA LEU A 737 20.33 -23.01 5.00
C LEU A 737 20.03 -24.01 3.88
N ALA A 738 20.67 -23.87 2.70
CA ALA A 738 20.56 -24.83 1.61
C ALA A 738 21.02 -26.24 2.00
N ARG A 739 22.11 -26.36 2.76
CA ARG A 739 22.58 -27.65 3.28
C ARG A 739 21.58 -28.32 4.25
N LEU A 740 20.95 -27.51 5.10
CA LEU A 740 19.92 -28.00 6.04
C LEU A 740 18.66 -28.45 5.29
N LEU A 741 18.22 -27.72 4.28
CA LEU A 741 17.09 -28.12 3.46
C LEU A 741 17.39 -29.39 2.64
N ALA A 742 18.57 -29.50 2.05
CA ALA A 742 18.98 -30.72 1.34
C ALA A 742 18.98 -31.96 2.24
N ALA A 743 19.29 -31.81 3.53
CA ALA A 743 19.24 -32.88 4.49
C ALA A 743 17.82 -33.29 4.89
N ALA A 744 16.90 -32.31 4.99
CA ALA A 744 15.49 -32.53 5.32
C ALA A 744 14.69 -33.14 4.15
N TRP A 745 15.03 -32.76 2.90
CA TRP A 745 14.46 -33.34 1.66
C TRP A 745 15.55 -34.12 0.90
N PRO A 746 15.95 -35.31 1.35
CA PRO A 746 16.97 -36.07 0.66
C PRO A 746 16.45 -36.48 -0.73
N THR A 747 17.22 -36.15 -1.76
CA THR A 747 16.94 -36.60 -3.11
C THR A 747 16.92 -38.14 -3.10
N SER A 748 15.73 -38.73 -3.17
CA SER A 748 15.57 -40.18 -3.18
C SER A 748 16.34 -40.73 -4.39
N ALA A 749 17.38 -41.50 -4.13
CA ALA A 749 18.18 -42.21 -5.15
C ALA A 749 17.37 -43.19 -6.02
N THR A 750 16.08 -43.41 -5.69
CA THR A 750 15.18 -44.30 -6.42
C THR A 750 14.56 -43.63 -7.66
N ALA A 751 14.69 -42.32 -7.84
CA ALA A 751 14.30 -41.64 -9.08
C ALA A 751 15.45 -41.52 -10.10
N ALA A 752 16.62 -42.12 -9.87
CA ALA A 752 17.78 -42.07 -10.76
C ALA A 752 17.56 -42.76 -12.12
N GLY A 753 16.37 -43.27 -12.43
CA GLY A 753 15.97 -43.79 -13.73
C GLY A 753 15.41 -42.74 -14.71
N ALA A 754 15.11 -41.51 -14.21
CA ALA A 754 14.56 -40.42 -15.01
C ALA A 754 15.45 -39.15 -15.04
N ALA A 755 16.70 -39.27 -14.54
CA ALA A 755 17.68 -38.18 -14.58
C ALA A 755 18.26 -38.03 -15.99
N GLY A 756 17.52 -37.41 -16.85
CA GLY A 756 17.88 -37.13 -18.26
C GLY A 756 16.83 -36.35 -19.03
N ALA A 757 15.65 -36.24 -18.48
CA ALA A 757 14.66 -35.28 -18.96
C ALA A 757 14.44 -34.27 -17.81
N ALA A 758 14.82 -33.00 -17.99
CA ALA A 758 14.09 -31.89 -17.39
C ALA A 758 12.63 -32.31 -17.51
N SER A 759 11.88 -32.35 -16.39
CA SER A 759 10.49 -32.83 -16.35
C SER A 759 9.83 -32.29 -17.61
N ALA A 760 9.42 -33.21 -18.51
CA ALA A 760 8.80 -32.76 -19.76
C ALA A 760 7.68 -31.85 -19.32
N PRO A 761 7.61 -30.62 -19.83
CA PRO A 761 6.58 -29.66 -19.40
C PRO A 761 5.27 -30.40 -19.55
N GLY A 762 4.49 -30.46 -18.45
CA GLY A 762 3.12 -30.98 -18.50
C GLY A 762 2.49 -30.35 -19.73
N GLN A 763 1.75 -31.13 -20.52
CA GLN A 763 1.18 -30.60 -21.76
C GLN A 763 0.47 -29.28 -21.41
N PRO A 764 0.79 -28.18 -22.13
CA PRO A 764 0.19 -26.89 -21.86
C PRO A 764 -1.32 -27.08 -21.86
N VAL A 765 -2.00 -26.57 -20.83
CA VAL A 765 -3.46 -26.48 -20.85
C VAL A 765 -3.77 -25.44 -21.92
N GLU A 766 -4.09 -25.89 -23.14
CA GLU A 766 -4.64 -25.02 -24.17
C GLU A 766 -6.03 -24.56 -23.71
N ALA A 767 -6.09 -23.43 -23.03
CA ALA A 767 -7.34 -22.71 -22.91
C ALA A 767 -7.70 -22.21 -24.32
N ALA A 768 -8.88 -22.59 -24.82
CA ALA A 768 -9.36 -22.11 -26.11
C ALA A 768 -9.39 -20.57 -26.11
N PRO A 769 -8.99 -19.89 -27.21
CA PRO A 769 -9.06 -18.44 -27.30
C PRO A 769 -10.48 -17.99 -27.01
N GLN A 770 -10.67 -17.19 -25.98
CA GLN A 770 -11.95 -16.62 -25.63
C GLN A 770 -12.23 -15.39 -26.52
N ALA A 771 -13.50 -15.11 -26.81
CA ALA A 771 -13.88 -13.88 -27.46
C ALA A 771 -13.51 -12.68 -26.57
N PRO A 772 -13.10 -11.53 -27.14
CA PRO A 772 -12.84 -10.32 -26.37
C PRO A 772 -14.02 -9.96 -25.46
N ALA A 773 -13.75 -9.54 -24.23
CA ALA A 773 -14.78 -9.13 -23.30
C ALA A 773 -15.54 -7.91 -23.82
N ASN A 774 -16.83 -7.83 -23.53
CA ASN A 774 -17.68 -6.66 -23.78
C ASN A 774 -18.74 -6.57 -22.68
N VAL A 775 -18.29 -6.31 -21.42
CA VAL A 775 -19.11 -6.46 -20.23
C VAL A 775 -19.07 -5.23 -19.32
N ALA A 776 -20.21 -4.96 -18.67
CA ALA A 776 -20.34 -4.05 -17.54
C ALA A 776 -20.62 -4.88 -16.29
N LEU A 777 -19.65 -4.97 -15.41
CA LEU A 777 -19.74 -5.63 -14.11
C LEU A 777 -20.45 -4.67 -13.15
N HIS A 778 -21.56 -5.11 -12.57
CA HIS A 778 -22.33 -4.26 -11.67
C HIS A 778 -22.26 -4.72 -10.21
N ALA A 779 -21.98 -3.76 -9.34
CA ALA A 779 -22.33 -3.79 -7.93
C ALA A 779 -22.68 -2.36 -7.51
N ALA A 780 -23.52 -2.20 -6.49
CA ALA A 780 -23.98 -0.89 -6.05
C ALA A 780 -22.79 0.03 -5.69
N GLY A 781 -22.71 1.20 -6.32
CA GLY A 781 -21.63 2.16 -6.13
C GLY A 781 -21.93 3.50 -6.77
N GLN A 782 -21.08 4.49 -6.50
CA GLN A 782 -21.27 5.86 -7.01
C GLN A 782 -20.36 6.21 -8.20
N VAL A 783 -19.40 5.35 -8.52
CA VAL A 783 -18.37 5.59 -9.53
C VAL A 783 -18.24 4.41 -10.48
N ASN A 784 -17.64 4.65 -11.63
CA ASN A 784 -17.30 3.63 -12.60
C ASN A 784 -15.78 3.43 -12.69
N HIS A 785 -15.37 2.27 -13.23
CA HIS A 785 -14.00 1.97 -13.62
C HIS A 785 -14.03 1.36 -15.01
N CYS A 786 -13.53 2.07 -16.01
CA CYS A 786 -13.58 1.64 -17.40
C CYS A 786 -12.21 1.10 -17.83
N ASN A 787 -12.19 -0.04 -18.51
CA ASN A 787 -10.98 -0.65 -19.03
C ASN A 787 -11.16 -1.08 -20.49
N ILE A 788 -10.14 -0.83 -21.32
CA ILE A 788 -10.03 -1.33 -22.67
C ILE A 788 -8.64 -1.96 -22.85
N ALA A 789 -8.54 -3.12 -23.53
CA ALA A 789 -7.27 -3.82 -23.68
C ALA A 789 -7.14 -4.52 -25.03
N TRP A 790 -5.89 -4.74 -25.45
CA TRP A 790 -5.51 -5.42 -26.69
C TRP A 790 -4.45 -6.46 -26.42
N ALA A 791 -4.50 -7.58 -27.14
CA ALA A 791 -3.38 -8.52 -27.22
C ALA A 791 -2.27 -7.91 -28.09
N VAL A 792 -1.07 -7.89 -27.53
CA VAL A 792 0.14 -7.35 -28.16
C VAL A 792 1.33 -8.29 -27.91
N PRO A 793 2.47 -8.14 -28.60
CA PRO A 793 3.65 -8.95 -28.32
C PRO A 793 4.14 -8.85 -26.88
N MET A 794 4.82 -9.90 -26.40
CA MET A 794 5.49 -9.93 -25.09
C MET A 794 6.85 -9.19 -25.14
N SER A 795 7.46 -9.00 -23.96
CA SER A 795 8.68 -8.19 -23.76
C SER A 795 9.94 -8.65 -24.51
N HIS A 796 9.96 -9.86 -25.06
CA HIS A 796 11.07 -10.36 -25.86
C HIS A 796 10.99 -9.97 -27.37
N ASP A 797 9.87 -9.41 -27.81
CA ASP A 797 9.65 -8.95 -29.18
C ASP A 797 10.24 -7.56 -29.40
N ASP A 798 10.62 -7.25 -30.65
CA ASP A 798 11.24 -5.97 -31.01
C ASP A 798 10.28 -4.78 -30.85
N ASP A 799 8.96 -4.97 -30.99
CA ASP A 799 7.94 -3.93 -30.84
C ASP A 799 7.63 -3.59 -29.36
N ALA A 800 8.08 -4.42 -28.41
CA ALA A 800 7.77 -4.30 -26.99
C ALA A 800 8.23 -2.98 -26.35
N SER A 801 9.43 -2.52 -26.75
CA SER A 801 10.00 -1.26 -26.24
C SER A 801 9.15 -0.06 -26.66
N ALA A 802 8.70 -0.03 -27.93
CA ALA A 802 7.85 1.03 -28.45
C ALA A 802 6.44 1.00 -27.83
N LEU A 803 5.89 -0.19 -27.53
CA LEU A 803 4.62 -0.34 -26.79
C LEU A 803 4.71 0.21 -25.37
N SER A 804 5.84 0.01 -24.68
CA SER A 804 6.07 0.58 -23.36
C SER A 804 6.11 2.11 -23.38
N VAL A 805 6.82 2.70 -24.34
CA VAL A 805 6.90 4.16 -24.52
C VAL A 805 5.54 4.73 -24.95
N ALA A 806 4.79 3.99 -25.81
CA ALA A 806 3.43 4.37 -26.17
C ALA A 806 2.52 4.50 -24.93
N ALA A 807 2.59 3.55 -23.99
CA ALA A 807 1.78 3.60 -22.78
C ALA A 807 2.04 4.88 -21.95
N GLU A 808 3.30 5.30 -21.82
CA GLU A 808 3.65 6.57 -21.16
C GLU A 808 3.13 7.79 -21.92
N LEU A 809 3.25 7.81 -23.26
CA LEU A 809 2.71 8.90 -24.07
C LEU A 809 1.17 8.99 -23.96
N PHE A 810 0.47 7.87 -24.03
CA PHE A 810 -0.98 7.84 -23.80
C PHE A 810 -1.34 8.44 -22.44
N THR A 811 -0.68 7.99 -21.37
CA THR A 811 -0.96 8.44 -20.02
C THR A 811 -0.72 9.94 -19.88
N ASN A 812 0.45 10.41 -20.29
CA ASN A 812 0.94 11.75 -19.99
C ASN A 812 0.40 12.83 -20.93
N GLN A 813 0.15 12.48 -22.21
CA GLN A 813 -0.17 13.48 -23.22
C GLN A 813 -1.67 13.50 -23.61
N VAL A 814 -2.41 12.43 -23.28
CA VAL A 814 -3.79 12.30 -23.75
C VAL A 814 -4.76 11.98 -22.60
N LEU A 815 -4.54 10.84 -21.92
CA LEU A 815 -5.54 10.31 -20.98
C LEU A 815 -5.69 11.18 -19.73
N HIS A 816 -4.61 11.77 -19.22
CA HIS A 816 -4.68 12.65 -18.06
C HIS A 816 -5.63 13.83 -18.33
N THR A 817 -5.46 14.52 -19.46
CA THR A 817 -6.31 15.67 -19.81
C THR A 817 -7.74 15.23 -20.14
N ALA A 818 -7.92 14.16 -20.92
CA ALA A 818 -9.26 13.75 -21.36
C ALA A 818 -10.10 13.16 -20.21
N LEU A 819 -9.50 12.33 -19.34
CA LEU A 819 -10.23 11.60 -18.31
C LEU A 819 -10.31 12.37 -17.00
N ARG A 820 -9.20 12.96 -16.54
CA ARG A 820 -9.15 13.65 -15.25
C ARG A 820 -9.58 15.12 -15.37
N GLU A 821 -8.90 15.92 -16.21
CA GLU A 821 -9.14 17.36 -16.26
C GLU A 821 -10.51 17.69 -16.90
N ALA A 822 -10.82 17.08 -18.03
CA ALA A 822 -12.09 17.32 -18.74
C ALA A 822 -13.20 16.37 -18.28
N GLY A 823 -12.87 15.12 -18.00
CA GLY A 823 -13.83 14.06 -17.70
C GLY A 823 -14.27 13.96 -16.25
N GLY A 824 -13.49 14.47 -15.32
CA GLY A 824 -13.79 14.42 -13.89
C GLY A 824 -13.46 13.09 -13.20
N ALA A 825 -12.78 12.16 -13.88
CA ALA A 825 -12.27 10.95 -13.27
C ALA A 825 -11.13 11.28 -12.28
N TYR A 826 -10.95 10.46 -11.24
CA TYR A 826 -9.81 10.61 -10.33
C TYR A 826 -8.48 10.39 -11.05
N GLY A 827 -8.43 9.44 -11.99
CA GLY A 827 -7.26 9.19 -12.82
C GLY A 827 -7.55 8.39 -14.07
N GLY A 828 -6.60 8.42 -14.99
CA GLY A 828 -6.60 7.59 -16.19
C GLY A 828 -5.18 7.31 -16.64
N SER A 829 -4.93 6.07 -17.10
CA SER A 829 -3.60 5.64 -17.50
C SER A 829 -3.65 4.59 -18.60
N ALA A 830 -2.52 4.45 -19.30
CA ALA A 830 -2.25 3.29 -20.15
C ALA A 830 -1.10 2.47 -19.57
N SER A 831 -1.10 1.18 -19.82
CA SER A 831 -0.05 0.27 -19.42
C SER A 831 0.24 -0.79 -20.48
N TYR A 832 1.51 -1.21 -20.54
CA TYR A 832 1.94 -2.36 -21.30
C TYR A 832 2.47 -3.43 -20.35
N ALA A 833 1.77 -4.56 -20.28
CA ALA A 833 2.19 -5.72 -19.50
C ALA A 833 2.99 -6.69 -20.39
N GLY A 834 4.28 -6.42 -20.55
CA GLY A 834 5.17 -7.20 -21.41
C GLY A 834 5.31 -8.66 -21.03
N ASP A 835 4.99 -8.99 -19.78
CA ASP A 835 4.97 -10.35 -19.24
C ASP A 835 3.84 -11.22 -19.80
N SER A 836 2.74 -10.63 -20.18
CA SER A 836 1.55 -11.30 -20.69
C SER A 836 1.17 -10.88 -22.11
N GLY A 837 1.85 -9.88 -22.66
CA GLY A 837 1.52 -9.35 -23.99
C GLY A 837 0.16 -8.67 -24.03
N VAL A 838 -0.13 -7.80 -23.04
CA VAL A 838 -1.38 -7.03 -22.96
C VAL A 838 -1.08 -5.54 -22.88
N PHE A 839 -1.69 -4.76 -23.76
CA PHE A 839 -1.76 -3.29 -23.66
C PHE A 839 -3.13 -2.89 -23.17
N SER A 840 -3.22 -1.99 -22.20
CA SER A 840 -4.51 -1.56 -21.66
C SER A 840 -4.56 -0.05 -21.40
N MET A 841 -5.77 0.53 -21.44
CA MET A 841 -6.08 1.84 -20.90
C MET A 841 -7.20 1.69 -19.88
N ALA A 842 -7.12 2.48 -18.80
CA ALA A 842 -8.06 2.41 -17.68
C ALA A 842 -8.44 3.81 -17.18
N SER A 843 -9.67 3.95 -16.66
CA SER A 843 -10.10 5.07 -15.83
C SER A 843 -10.42 4.58 -14.42
N PHE A 844 -10.18 5.45 -13.43
CA PHE A 844 -10.39 5.13 -12.02
C PHE A 844 -11.30 6.17 -11.36
N ARG A 845 -12.35 5.72 -10.66
CA ARG A 845 -13.37 6.57 -10.05
C ARG A 845 -13.92 7.59 -11.04
N ASP A 846 -14.40 7.09 -12.18
CA ASP A 846 -14.93 7.89 -13.27
C ASP A 846 -16.44 8.14 -13.09
N PRO A 847 -16.94 9.37 -13.14
CA PRO A 847 -18.37 9.63 -13.11
C PRO A 847 -19.08 9.22 -14.42
N ARG A 848 -18.33 8.97 -15.49
CA ARG A 848 -18.81 8.64 -16.84
C ARG A 848 -18.51 7.18 -17.18
N LEU A 849 -19.16 6.62 -18.18
CA LEU A 849 -18.86 5.29 -18.69
C LEU A 849 -18.75 5.30 -20.23
N ALA A 850 -19.86 5.44 -20.96
CA ALA A 850 -19.85 5.43 -22.42
C ALA A 850 -19.00 6.57 -23.03
N ALA A 851 -18.97 7.73 -22.39
CA ALA A 851 -18.12 8.86 -22.82
C ALA A 851 -16.63 8.51 -22.67
N THR A 852 -16.25 7.83 -21.62
CA THR A 852 -14.87 7.38 -21.36
C THR A 852 -14.37 6.42 -22.44
N TYR A 853 -15.21 5.50 -22.91
CA TYR A 853 -14.83 4.64 -24.04
C TYR A 853 -14.63 5.43 -25.34
N ARG A 854 -15.42 6.48 -25.58
CA ARG A 854 -15.19 7.41 -26.72
C ARG A 854 -13.84 8.13 -26.57
N ASP A 855 -13.49 8.53 -25.35
CA ASP A 855 -12.20 9.15 -25.08
C ASP A 855 -11.03 8.18 -25.31
N PHE A 856 -11.17 6.89 -24.94
CA PHE A 856 -10.16 5.87 -25.24
C PHE A 856 -9.98 5.65 -26.74
N ASP A 857 -11.08 5.57 -27.50
CA ASP A 857 -11.02 5.42 -28.95
C ASP A 857 -10.38 6.68 -29.58
N ALA A 858 -10.76 7.89 -29.15
CA ALA A 858 -10.18 9.14 -29.59
C ALA A 858 -8.70 9.29 -29.21
N ALA A 859 -8.27 8.71 -28.09
CA ALA A 859 -6.87 8.74 -27.65
C ALA A 859 -5.96 8.03 -28.66
N VAL A 860 -6.39 6.88 -29.21
CA VAL A 860 -5.65 6.16 -30.26
C VAL A 860 -5.46 7.04 -31.49
N ASP A 861 -6.53 7.72 -31.93
CA ASP A 861 -6.46 8.62 -33.09
C ASP A 861 -5.59 9.84 -32.81
N THR A 862 -5.65 10.37 -31.60
CA THR A 862 -4.83 11.52 -31.16
C THR A 862 -3.34 11.19 -31.18
N ILE A 863 -2.92 10.01 -30.66
CA ILE A 863 -1.50 9.59 -30.71
C ILE A 863 -1.01 9.48 -32.17
N LEU A 864 -1.85 8.96 -33.06
CA LEU A 864 -1.49 8.80 -34.48
C LEU A 864 -1.40 10.13 -35.21
N ALA A 865 -2.29 11.08 -34.92
CA ALA A 865 -2.38 12.35 -35.60
C ALA A 865 -1.40 13.43 -35.10
N THR A 866 -1.02 13.36 -33.79
CA THR A 866 -0.20 14.41 -33.16
C THR A 866 1.27 14.22 -33.44
N ASP A 867 2.00 15.29 -33.75
CA ASP A 867 3.45 15.32 -33.79
C ASP A 867 3.97 15.78 -32.44
N TYR A 868 4.56 14.86 -31.69
CA TYR A 868 5.14 15.11 -30.38
C TYR A 868 6.56 15.67 -30.50
N SER A 869 6.92 16.58 -29.61
CA SER A 869 8.31 17.09 -29.53
C SER A 869 9.24 15.98 -29.02
N ASP A 870 10.54 16.13 -29.32
CA ASP A 870 11.57 15.22 -28.79
C ASP A 870 11.51 15.17 -27.26
N GLU A 871 11.26 16.29 -26.58
CA GLU A 871 11.11 16.37 -25.11
C GLU A 871 9.96 15.49 -24.60
N GLN A 872 8.80 15.48 -25.26
CA GLN A 872 7.67 14.65 -24.84
C GLN A 872 7.95 13.15 -25.01
N VAL A 873 8.69 12.78 -26.06
CA VAL A 873 9.13 11.40 -26.27
C VAL A 873 10.22 11.02 -25.25
N GLU A 874 11.19 11.90 -24.97
CA GLU A 874 12.20 11.68 -23.93
C GLU A 874 11.57 11.50 -22.54
N GLU A 875 10.55 12.30 -22.18
CA GLU A 875 9.81 12.14 -20.92
C GLU A 875 9.13 10.77 -20.84
N ALA A 876 8.54 10.28 -21.92
CA ALA A 876 7.94 8.95 -21.97
C ALA A 876 8.99 7.83 -21.82
N ILE A 877 10.16 7.99 -22.48
CA ILE A 877 11.29 7.07 -22.31
C ILE A 877 11.74 7.02 -20.84
N ILE A 878 11.94 8.18 -20.20
CA ILE A 878 12.33 8.26 -18.78
C ILE A 878 11.28 7.63 -17.89
N GLY A 879 9.99 7.78 -18.17
CA GLY A 879 8.92 7.12 -17.46
C GLY A 879 9.02 5.59 -17.47
N VAL A 880 9.41 5.00 -18.60
CA VAL A 880 9.68 3.55 -18.72
C VAL A 880 10.96 3.17 -17.95
N ILE A 881 12.05 3.92 -18.16
CA ILE A 881 13.34 3.66 -17.49
C ILE A 881 13.20 3.70 -15.96
N LYS A 882 12.48 4.66 -15.43
CA LYS A 882 12.15 4.76 -14.00
C LYS A 882 11.56 3.46 -13.44
N LYS A 883 10.64 2.83 -14.18
CA LYS A 883 10.02 1.55 -13.78
C LYS A 883 11.00 0.38 -13.84
N LEU A 884 11.89 0.38 -14.85
CA LEU A 884 12.92 -0.65 -15.02
C LEU A 884 14.04 -0.56 -13.98
N ASP A 885 14.33 0.64 -13.49
CA ASP A 885 15.42 0.92 -12.56
C ASP A 885 14.97 0.95 -11.09
N LYS A 886 13.68 0.70 -10.82
CA LYS A 886 13.21 0.60 -9.43
C LYS A 886 14.02 -0.47 -8.70
N PRO A 887 14.67 -0.14 -7.58
CA PRO A 887 15.42 -1.10 -6.80
C PRO A 887 14.52 -2.18 -6.22
N GLU A 888 14.99 -3.40 -6.28
CA GLU A 888 14.37 -4.53 -5.60
C GLU A 888 15.04 -4.74 -4.23
N ALA A 889 14.26 -5.12 -3.22
CA ALA A 889 14.85 -5.62 -1.99
C ALA A 889 15.72 -6.87 -2.29
N PRO A 890 16.79 -7.13 -1.52
CA PRO A 890 17.75 -8.18 -1.87
C PRO A 890 17.12 -9.56 -2.11
N TRP A 891 16.14 -9.95 -1.30
CA TRP A 891 15.41 -11.21 -1.51
C TRP A 891 14.46 -11.18 -2.72
N ASP A 892 13.83 -10.04 -2.97
CA ASP A 892 12.96 -9.88 -4.14
C ASP A 892 13.76 -9.89 -5.46
N ALA A 893 15.01 -9.40 -5.43
CA ALA A 893 15.94 -9.53 -6.56
C ALA A 893 16.25 -11.01 -6.85
N VAL A 894 16.43 -11.85 -5.83
CA VAL A 894 16.58 -13.32 -6.01
C VAL A 894 15.33 -13.91 -6.64
N ARG A 895 14.14 -13.57 -6.12
CA ARG A 895 12.85 -14.03 -6.67
C ARG A 895 12.63 -13.56 -8.12
N LEU A 896 13.05 -12.35 -8.46
CA LEU A 896 12.98 -11.83 -9.83
C LEU A 896 13.92 -12.59 -10.76
N GLY A 897 15.16 -12.85 -10.33
CA GLY A 897 16.11 -13.71 -11.06
C GLY A 897 15.57 -15.12 -11.29
N TRP A 898 14.93 -15.71 -10.25
CA TRP A 898 14.24 -16.99 -10.35
C TRP A 898 13.13 -16.98 -11.41
N ARG A 899 12.25 -15.98 -11.38
CA ARG A 899 11.18 -15.85 -12.38
C ARG A 899 11.72 -15.74 -13.79
N MET A 900 12.82 -14.98 -14.00
CA MET A 900 13.47 -14.89 -15.31
C MET A 900 14.01 -16.27 -15.75
N PHE A 901 14.69 -16.99 -14.87
CA PHE A 901 15.19 -18.34 -15.14
C PHE A 901 14.05 -19.30 -15.53
N ARG A 902 12.96 -19.29 -14.75
CA ARG A 902 11.78 -20.13 -15.02
C ARG A 902 11.06 -19.78 -16.32
N ARG A 903 11.10 -18.52 -16.75
CA ARG A 903 10.56 -18.07 -18.06
C ARG A 903 11.46 -18.39 -19.25
N GLY A 904 12.69 -18.76 -19.00
CA GLY A 904 13.69 -18.88 -20.07
C GLY A 904 14.12 -17.53 -20.65
N THR A 905 14.01 -16.44 -19.87
CA THR A 905 14.52 -15.11 -20.22
C THR A 905 15.82 -14.82 -19.48
N ASP A 906 16.62 -13.90 -20.01
CA ASP A 906 17.97 -13.60 -19.51
C ASP A 906 18.25 -12.09 -19.44
N MET A 907 19.40 -11.75 -18.89
CA MET A 907 19.84 -10.36 -18.80
C MET A 907 20.05 -9.72 -20.17
N ALA A 908 20.41 -10.49 -21.20
CA ALA A 908 20.57 -9.98 -22.56
C ALA A 908 19.22 -9.55 -23.16
N THR A 909 18.14 -10.25 -22.84
CA THR A 909 16.76 -9.86 -23.20
C THR A 909 16.37 -8.54 -22.53
N ARG A 910 16.67 -8.38 -21.23
CA ARG A 910 16.45 -7.12 -20.51
C ARG A 910 17.26 -5.97 -21.08
N GLU A 911 18.50 -6.23 -21.43
CA GLU A 911 19.37 -5.22 -22.03
C GLU A 911 18.85 -4.76 -23.39
N ARG A 912 18.49 -5.69 -24.28
CA ARG A 912 17.89 -5.36 -25.59
C ARG A 912 16.62 -4.52 -25.44
N PHE A 913 15.74 -4.93 -24.54
CA PHE A 913 14.50 -4.18 -24.25
C PHE A 913 14.83 -2.77 -23.77
N ARG A 914 15.76 -2.61 -22.82
CA ARG A 914 16.20 -1.31 -22.31
C ARG A 914 16.81 -0.44 -23.40
N GLN A 915 17.69 -1.00 -24.23
CA GLN A 915 18.29 -0.28 -25.35
C GLN A 915 17.24 0.14 -26.39
N GLY A 916 16.25 -0.72 -26.66
CA GLY A 916 15.09 -0.38 -27.49
C GLY A 916 14.26 0.76 -26.94
N VAL A 917 14.06 0.81 -25.62
CA VAL A 917 13.36 1.93 -24.94
C VAL A 917 14.16 3.22 -25.06
N LEU A 918 15.47 3.20 -24.76
CA LEU A 918 16.34 4.39 -24.83
C LEU A 918 16.47 4.95 -26.25
N GLY A 919 16.42 4.09 -27.28
CA GLY A 919 16.48 4.47 -28.68
C GLY A 919 15.11 4.66 -29.33
N CYS A 920 14.01 4.62 -28.59
CA CYS A 920 12.67 4.67 -29.15
C CYS A 920 12.36 6.04 -29.78
N THR A 921 11.68 6.01 -30.92
CA THR A 921 11.28 7.19 -31.67
C THR A 921 9.77 7.29 -31.80
N GLN A 922 9.27 8.51 -32.01
CA GLN A 922 7.85 8.72 -32.28
C GLN A 922 7.32 7.89 -33.46
N VAL A 923 8.15 7.67 -34.48
CA VAL A 923 7.78 6.86 -35.68
C VAL A 923 7.49 5.41 -35.27
N GLN A 924 8.33 4.83 -34.43
CA GLN A 924 8.13 3.48 -33.91
C GLN A 924 6.89 3.41 -33.02
N VAL A 925 6.68 4.40 -32.14
CA VAL A 925 5.45 4.48 -31.33
C VAL A 925 4.20 4.51 -32.21
N LYS A 926 4.14 5.40 -33.20
CA LYS A 926 2.99 5.48 -34.10
C LYS A 926 2.79 4.15 -34.88
N ALA A 927 3.88 3.50 -35.29
CA ALA A 927 3.81 2.22 -36.00
C ALA A 927 3.15 1.11 -35.15
N VAL A 928 3.57 0.95 -33.88
CA VAL A 928 2.98 -0.07 -33.00
C VAL A 928 1.54 0.27 -32.61
N VAL A 929 1.22 1.54 -32.39
CA VAL A 929 -0.17 1.99 -32.11
C VAL A 929 -1.07 1.70 -33.28
N GLN A 930 -0.63 2.01 -34.53
CA GLN A 930 -1.39 1.68 -35.74
C GLN A 930 -1.56 0.17 -35.89
N LYS A 931 -0.49 -0.60 -35.69
CA LYS A 931 -0.46 -2.05 -35.90
C LYS A 931 -1.35 -2.81 -34.94
N TYR A 932 -1.26 -2.51 -33.64
CA TYR A 932 -1.85 -3.34 -32.59
C TYR A 932 -3.12 -2.72 -31.98
N LEU A 933 -3.21 -1.40 -31.84
CA LEU A 933 -4.36 -0.77 -31.19
C LEU A 933 -5.42 -0.33 -32.21
N LYS A 934 -5.01 0.38 -33.28
CA LYS A 934 -5.95 0.88 -34.28
C LYS A 934 -6.51 -0.26 -35.14
N ASN A 935 -5.66 -1.18 -35.55
CA ASN A 935 -6.04 -2.32 -36.40
C ASN A 935 -6.41 -3.57 -35.57
N GLY A 936 -6.14 -3.58 -34.27
CA GLY A 936 -6.40 -4.69 -33.36
C GLY A 936 -7.84 -4.73 -32.86
N THR A 937 -8.23 -5.90 -32.36
CA THR A 937 -9.56 -6.06 -31.72
C THR A 937 -9.42 -5.77 -30.22
N ALA A 938 -10.18 -4.80 -29.73
CA ALA A 938 -10.20 -4.41 -28.33
C ALA A 938 -11.13 -5.30 -27.50
N SER A 939 -10.72 -5.62 -26.29
CA SER A 939 -11.53 -6.12 -25.19
C SER A 939 -12.00 -4.94 -24.33
N ARG A 940 -13.24 -4.93 -23.85
CA ARG A 940 -13.81 -3.85 -23.03
C ARG A 940 -14.51 -4.42 -21.81
N ALA A 941 -14.16 -3.92 -20.65
CA ALA A 941 -14.85 -4.26 -19.40
C ALA A 941 -14.90 -3.03 -18.49
N ALA A 942 -16.09 -2.75 -17.95
CA ALA A 942 -16.26 -1.70 -16.96
C ALA A 942 -16.79 -2.28 -15.65
N PHE A 943 -16.45 -1.67 -14.54
CA PHE A 943 -17.27 -1.73 -13.34
C PHE A 943 -18.26 -0.55 -13.42
N ALA A 944 -19.53 -0.84 -13.27
CA ALA A 944 -20.61 0.14 -13.31
C ALA A 944 -21.29 0.20 -11.93
N GLY A 945 -21.11 1.31 -11.21
CA GLY A 945 -21.77 1.56 -9.93
C GLY A 945 -23.28 1.76 -10.08
N ASN A 946 -23.73 2.19 -11.27
CA ASN A 946 -25.14 2.36 -11.61
C ASN A 946 -25.39 1.88 -13.05
N THR A 947 -26.40 1.06 -13.24
CA THR A 947 -26.79 0.52 -14.56
C THR A 947 -27.86 1.35 -15.32
N GLU A 948 -28.40 2.38 -14.69
CA GLU A 948 -29.38 3.28 -15.34
C GLU A 948 -28.71 4.30 -16.32
N GLN A 949 -27.39 4.39 -16.30
CA GLN A 949 -26.59 5.24 -17.18
C GLN A 949 -26.37 4.59 -18.56
N ASP A 950 -25.87 5.37 -19.53
CA ASP A 950 -25.42 4.83 -20.83
C ASP A 950 -24.19 3.93 -20.66
N LEU A 951 -24.37 2.64 -20.85
CA LEU A 951 -23.33 1.62 -20.72
C LEU A 951 -22.52 1.40 -22.02
N GLY A 952 -22.76 2.17 -23.08
CA GLY A 952 -22.00 2.05 -24.32
C GLY A 952 -22.17 0.70 -25.05
N GLY A 953 -23.26 -0.01 -24.80
CA GLY A 953 -23.55 -1.32 -25.43
C GLY A 953 -22.86 -2.51 -24.74
N LEU A 954 -22.29 -2.35 -23.54
CA LEU A 954 -21.73 -3.43 -22.75
C LEU A 954 -22.84 -4.33 -22.16
N ALA A 955 -22.62 -5.63 -22.15
CA ALA A 955 -23.51 -6.59 -21.51
C ALA A 955 -23.37 -6.54 -19.98
N VAL A 956 -24.48 -6.39 -19.26
CA VAL A 956 -24.48 -6.31 -17.80
C VAL A 956 -24.28 -7.67 -17.16
N VAL A 957 -23.36 -7.75 -16.21
CA VAL A 957 -23.11 -8.89 -15.35
C VAL A 957 -23.17 -8.41 -13.89
N ASP A 958 -24.15 -8.92 -13.14
CA ASP A 958 -24.30 -8.57 -11.72
C ASP A 958 -23.34 -9.40 -10.86
N LEU A 959 -22.39 -8.71 -10.20
CA LEU A 959 -21.36 -9.35 -9.38
C LEU A 959 -21.94 -9.97 -8.11
N SER A 960 -22.98 -9.36 -7.51
CA SER A 960 -23.61 -9.89 -6.30
C SER A 960 -24.27 -11.24 -6.60
N THR A 961 -24.99 -11.32 -7.72
CA THR A 961 -25.58 -12.57 -8.19
C THR A 961 -24.52 -13.64 -8.47
N LEU A 962 -23.38 -13.26 -9.12
CA LEU A 962 -22.27 -14.19 -9.35
C LEU A 962 -21.67 -14.70 -8.05
N ALA A 963 -21.50 -13.83 -7.07
CA ALA A 963 -20.92 -14.18 -5.76
C ALA A 963 -21.90 -14.95 -4.84
N GLY A 964 -23.17 -15.11 -5.24
CA GLY A 964 -24.18 -15.81 -4.46
C GLY A 964 -24.76 -14.98 -3.32
N ALA A 965 -24.87 -13.66 -3.49
CA ALA A 965 -25.47 -12.75 -2.53
C ALA A 965 -26.96 -12.98 -2.37
#